data_5b9f95ffefd105a110cc23a7ebd68b64
#
_entry.id   5b9f95ffefd105a110cc23a7ebd68b64
#
_cell.length_a   1.000
_cell.length_b   1.000
_cell.length_c   1.000
_cell.angle_alpha   90.00
_cell.angle_beta   90.00
_cell.angle_gamma   90.00
#
_symmetry.space_group_name_H-M   'P 1'
#
loop_
_entity.id
_entity.type
_entity.pdbx_description
1 polymer ?
#
loop_
_entity_poly.entity_id
_entity_poly.type
_entity_poly.pdbx_seq_one_letter_code
_entity_poly.pdbx_strand_id
1 'polypeptide(L)'
;MDRERYVERYMAPLASSKRAVTGEVGEFDPRHFEPPDVGREAAPLTLSQLFVAGALCGHAEARAELGRRSDAADRDLATLDEARRRRDAAGDGIALGLIEAERQLAALGQRTRALEESAQASRRRVGEIESSTTWRMTAPLRSGVHRVKIVVAALQTQWRTARQLPRHAGTALTILRNDGAAALARRVVRKLRARPRFVPPIRPLARLEPRIAPLALRTSKAPRTSIVIPAYGEPLLTFSCLASIARHTSGEFEVIVVDDASEQPLAECLAQVSGVRFERNAANLGFVGTCNRGAAIARGDTLVFLNNDTLVTAGWLDALMRVLDEDPDTGLVGARLVYADGRLQEAGGIAWRDGSAWNFGRGDDPDRPEYNYLREVDYCSGACLAIPRALFAQLNGFDTRYAPAYYEDVDLAFAVRAAGRKVVYQPAATIVHFEGQTSGTDVTQGVKRHQAVNQSAFAAKWASALGAHRPNGMHVELERDRFATKRMLVIDARMLTPDQDAGSLRMQAMLEIATALRCKVTFVADNLEHGAPYVDALTQRGVEVLFHPYVRSISELLMRRAQEFDVIMLSRHYIAARHIDTVRKAAPRALIVFDTVDLHFLREERLAKLEGGRLAAHSARSRRADELALIAKADVTLVVSDAEQAVLKELAPASRVMLLSTIHEPVARVPGWAARRGIVFVGGFEHPPNVDAMRWYAKEVMPHVRRLLPGVSTYVIGSRVTASIEALAADDFVVLGYVPDIAPYLEACRVSISPLRYGAGVKGKINTAMSHGLPVVATTVSVEGMHLADGVDVLVADEPEAFAAAIARVHEDGALWERLSAGGRDNVARHFSRDIAREALTALLALAPK
;
A
#
# COMPACT_ATOMS: atom_id res chain seq x y z
N MET A 1 -6.31 34.63 14.65
CA MET A 1 -5.88 35.28 13.42
C MET A 1 -5.49 34.17 12.46
N ASP A 2 -6.03 34.15 11.26
CA ASP A 2 -5.80 33.09 10.27
C ASP A 2 -4.39 33.20 9.70
N ARG A 3 -3.69 32.08 9.51
CA ARG A 3 -2.32 32.06 8.96
C ARG A 3 -2.28 32.74 7.59
N GLU A 4 -3.29 32.51 6.74
CA GLU A 4 -3.37 33.17 5.43
C GLU A 4 -3.61 34.68 5.58
N ARG A 5 -4.47 35.12 6.50
CA ARG A 5 -4.66 36.54 6.81
C ARG A 5 -3.47 37.16 7.51
N TYR A 6 -2.72 36.39 8.32
CA TYR A 6 -1.49 36.86 8.91
C TYR A 6 -0.40 36.99 7.85
N VAL A 7 -0.28 36.02 6.95
CA VAL A 7 0.67 36.08 5.81
C VAL A 7 0.25 37.19 4.84
N GLU A 8 -1.02 37.33 4.50
CA GLU A 8 -1.50 38.45 3.66
C GLU A 8 -1.36 39.83 4.31
N ARG A 9 -1.60 39.96 5.60
CA ARG A 9 -1.62 41.26 6.27
C ARG A 9 -0.25 41.74 6.77
N TYR A 10 0.65 40.78 7.12
CA TYR A 10 1.92 41.11 7.74
C TYR A 10 3.15 40.60 6.97
N MET A 11 3.00 39.63 6.08
CA MET A 11 4.08 39.06 5.27
C MET A 11 3.99 39.44 3.77
N ALA A 12 2.79 39.71 3.24
CA ALA A 12 2.62 40.17 1.87
C ALA A 12 3.29 41.52 1.55
N PRO A 13 3.36 42.50 2.47
CA PRO A 13 4.14 43.73 2.28
C PRO A 13 5.65 43.47 2.11
N LEU A 14 6.16 42.35 2.66
CA LEU A 14 7.58 41.96 2.50
C LEU A 14 7.84 41.28 1.15
N ALA A 15 6.81 40.72 0.53
CA ALA A 15 6.88 40.12 -0.79
C ALA A 15 6.56 41.06 -1.95
N SER A 16 6.00 42.27 -1.67
CA SER A 16 5.51 43.21 -2.67
C SER A 16 6.48 44.35 -3.06
N SER A 17 7.75 44.29 -2.61
CA SER A 17 8.76 45.08 -3.28
C SER A 17 8.99 44.50 -4.67
N LYS A 18 8.31 45.08 -5.66
CA LYS A 18 8.43 44.76 -7.06
C LYS A 18 9.89 44.94 -7.52
N ARG A 19 10.66 43.87 -7.41
CA ARG A 19 11.73 43.58 -8.36
C ARG A 19 11.51 42.20 -8.92
N ALA A 20 11.47 42.12 -10.22
CA ALA A 20 11.20 40.94 -11.00
C ALA A 20 11.94 39.73 -10.44
N VAL A 21 11.20 38.68 -10.10
CA VAL A 21 11.76 37.38 -9.76
C VAL A 21 12.20 36.74 -11.07
N THR A 22 13.43 37.05 -11.47
CA THR A 22 14.22 36.15 -12.27
C THR A 22 15.20 35.52 -11.31
N GLY A 23 15.02 34.22 -11.01
CA GLY A 23 15.83 33.28 -10.32
C GLY A 23 17.00 33.80 -9.48
N GLU A 24 16.84 33.76 -8.22
CA GLU A 24 17.80 33.45 -7.16
C GLU A 24 17.18 33.91 -5.86
N VAL A 25 16.76 32.95 -5.05
CA VAL A 25 16.30 33.22 -3.68
C VAL A 25 17.56 33.43 -2.83
N GLY A 26 17.91 34.69 -2.58
CA GLY A 26 18.95 35.04 -1.64
C GLY A 26 18.61 34.53 -0.23
N GLU A 27 19.61 34.07 0.49
CA GLU A 27 19.48 33.64 1.89
C GLU A 27 18.88 34.74 2.74
N PHE A 28 17.82 34.38 3.49
CA PHE A 28 17.22 35.28 4.49
C PHE A 28 18.15 35.37 5.70
N ASP A 29 18.72 36.58 5.96
CA ASP A 29 19.49 36.83 7.17
C ASP A 29 18.58 37.47 8.24
N PRO A 30 18.29 36.76 9.34
CA PRO A 30 17.42 37.26 10.40
C PRO A 30 17.95 38.52 11.14
N ARG A 31 19.21 38.89 10.92
CA ARG A 31 19.85 40.03 11.59
C ARG A 31 19.46 41.40 11.01
N HIS A 32 18.79 41.42 9.86
CA HIS A 32 18.32 42.61 9.18
C HIS A 32 16.79 42.80 9.26
N PHE A 33 16.13 42.18 10.23
CA PHE A 33 14.71 42.34 10.42
C PHE A 33 14.44 43.63 11.24
N GLU A 34 14.06 44.72 10.57
CA GLU A 34 13.39 45.84 11.19
C GLU A 34 11.88 45.59 11.15
N PRO A 35 11.17 45.61 12.30
CA PRO A 35 9.73 45.44 12.30
C PRO A 35 9.08 46.64 11.58
N PRO A 36 8.05 46.41 10.74
CA PRO A 36 7.33 47.51 10.07
C PRO A 36 6.71 48.44 11.07
N ASP A 37 6.79 49.75 10.78
CA ASP A 37 6.20 50.82 11.57
C ASP A 37 4.66 50.65 11.60
N VAL A 38 4.14 50.16 12.71
CA VAL A 38 2.71 49.88 12.88
C VAL A 38 2.06 51.16 13.35
N GLY A 39 1.32 51.83 12.47
CA GLY A 39 0.50 52.95 12.80
C GLY A 39 -0.37 52.76 14.05
N ARG A 40 -0.64 53.81 14.79
CA ARG A 40 -1.10 53.91 16.18
C ARG A 40 -2.41 53.22 16.58
N GLU A 41 -2.96 52.27 15.85
CA GLU A 41 -4.26 51.63 16.17
C GLU A 41 -4.24 50.14 16.45
N ALA A 42 -3.07 49.47 16.50
CA ALA A 42 -2.98 48.08 16.89
C ALA A 42 -2.40 47.94 18.29
N ALA A 43 -3.10 47.29 19.19
CA ALA A 43 -2.57 46.96 20.52
C ALA A 43 -1.26 46.16 20.37
N PRO A 44 -0.21 46.48 21.15
CA PRO A 44 1.07 45.80 21.04
C PRO A 44 0.94 44.33 21.34
N LEU A 45 1.45 43.48 20.43
CA LEU A 45 1.56 42.03 20.66
C LEU A 45 2.40 41.79 21.90
N THR A 46 1.93 40.93 22.80
CA THR A 46 2.69 40.56 23.99
C THR A 46 3.95 39.76 23.58
N LEU A 47 5.00 39.80 24.37
CA LEU A 47 6.23 39.01 24.17
C LEU A 47 5.93 37.53 23.91
N SER A 48 4.90 36.97 24.55
CA SER A 48 4.46 35.59 24.32
C SER A 48 3.86 35.38 22.93
N GLN A 49 3.14 36.36 22.37
CA GLN A 49 2.57 36.28 21.02
C GLN A 49 3.64 36.39 19.92
N LEU A 50 4.65 37.24 20.15
CA LEU A 50 5.82 37.32 19.24
C LEU A 50 6.65 36.04 19.27
N PHE A 51 6.81 35.44 20.44
CA PHE A 51 7.56 34.20 20.60
C PHE A 51 6.83 33.00 19.95
N VAL A 52 5.49 32.93 20.07
CA VAL A 52 4.67 31.92 19.42
C VAL A 52 4.69 32.08 17.90
N ALA A 53 4.63 33.31 17.40
CA ALA A 53 4.74 33.59 15.97
C ALA A 53 6.10 33.16 15.40
N GLY A 54 7.19 33.49 16.09
CA GLY A 54 8.54 33.09 15.70
C GLY A 54 8.73 31.55 15.68
N ALA A 55 8.23 30.86 16.71
CA ALA A 55 8.29 29.40 16.77
C ALA A 55 7.45 28.71 15.66
N LEU A 56 6.29 29.28 15.30
CA LEU A 56 5.45 28.79 14.21
C LEU A 56 6.07 29.03 12.83
N CYS A 57 6.76 30.14 12.64
CA CYS A 57 7.51 30.42 11.40
C CYS A 57 8.66 29.44 11.24
N GLY A 58 9.51 29.24 12.26
CA GLY A 58 10.61 28.30 12.21
C GLY A 58 10.17 26.85 11.91
N HIS A 59 9.04 26.42 12.48
CA HIS A 59 8.48 25.10 12.20
C HIS A 59 7.94 24.96 10.77
N ALA A 60 7.33 26.02 10.24
CA ALA A 60 6.83 26.04 8.88
C ALA A 60 7.96 26.03 7.84
N GLU A 61 9.04 26.76 8.10
CA GLU A 61 10.23 26.79 7.26
C GLU A 61 10.96 25.45 7.25
N ALA A 62 11.12 24.81 8.43
CA ALA A 62 11.72 23.48 8.53
C ALA A 62 10.92 22.42 7.77
N ARG A 63 9.58 22.49 7.78
CA ARG A 63 8.73 21.60 6.99
C ARG A 63 8.79 21.87 5.49
N ALA A 64 8.82 23.13 5.09
CA ALA A 64 8.91 23.52 3.69
C ALA A 64 10.28 23.11 3.09
N GLU A 65 11.34 23.24 3.87
CA GLU A 65 12.67 22.78 3.47
C GLU A 65 12.76 21.25 3.36
N LEU A 66 12.11 20.52 4.28
CA LEU A 66 12.00 19.06 4.19
C LEU A 66 11.26 18.62 2.90
N GLY A 67 10.18 19.31 2.53
CA GLY A 67 9.44 19.06 1.30
C GLY A 67 10.31 19.29 0.06
N ARG A 68 11.00 20.43 -0.03
CA ARG A 68 11.88 20.75 -1.16
C ARG A 68 13.01 19.73 -1.33
N ARG A 69 13.55 19.19 -0.24
CA ARG A 69 14.62 18.19 -0.25
C ARG A 69 14.10 16.80 -0.62
N SER A 70 12.88 16.45 -0.20
CA SER A 70 12.21 15.22 -0.64
C SER A 70 11.97 15.23 -2.16
N ASP A 71 11.41 16.34 -2.68
CA ASP A 71 11.16 16.51 -4.13
C ASP A 71 12.45 16.51 -4.96
N ALA A 72 13.57 16.92 -4.39
CA ALA A 72 14.87 16.86 -5.05
C ALA A 72 15.41 15.42 -5.09
N ALA A 73 15.26 14.67 -3.99
CA ALA A 73 15.66 13.26 -3.91
C ALA A 73 14.84 12.38 -4.89
N ASP A 74 13.53 12.65 -5.02
CA ASP A 74 12.66 11.94 -5.96
C ASP A 74 13.04 12.21 -7.43
N ARG A 75 13.48 13.43 -7.74
CA ARG A 75 14.00 13.76 -9.10
C ARG A 75 15.33 13.06 -9.39
N ASP A 76 16.21 12.98 -8.40
CA ASP A 76 17.50 12.30 -8.54
C ASP A 76 17.31 10.78 -8.70
N LEU A 77 16.34 10.18 -8.00
CA LEU A 77 15.92 8.79 -8.16
C LEU A 77 15.33 8.50 -9.55
N ALA A 78 14.50 9.39 -10.07
CA ALA A 78 13.95 9.26 -11.42
C ALA A 78 15.03 9.32 -12.49
N THR A 79 16.07 10.13 -12.27
CA THR A 79 17.23 10.24 -13.16
C THR A 79 18.10 8.98 -13.13
N LEU A 80 18.24 8.36 -11.96
CA LEU A 80 18.91 7.07 -11.77
C LEU A 80 18.17 5.91 -12.50
N ASP A 81 16.84 5.90 -12.41
CA ASP A 81 16.02 4.91 -13.09
C ASP A 81 16.04 5.07 -14.62
N GLU A 82 16.14 6.29 -15.10
CA GLU A 82 16.32 6.57 -16.53
C GLU A 82 17.71 6.16 -17.02
N ALA A 83 18.75 6.41 -16.24
CA ALA A 83 20.12 5.98 -16.54
C ALA A 83 20.23 4.43 -16.55
N ARG A 84 19.53 3.76 -15.63
CA ARG A 84 19.44 2.29 -15.56
C ARG A 84 18.73 1.71 -16.79
N ARG A 85 17.61 2.29 -17.20
CA ARG A 85 16.86 1.87 -18.39
C ARG A 85 17.66 2.07 -19.69
N ARG A 86 18.46 3.15 -19.79
CA ARG A 86 19.37 3.39 -20.93
C ARG A 86 20.50 2.37 -20.97
N ARG A 87 20.99 1.93 -19.81
CA ARG A 87 22.01 0.86 -19.70
C ARG A 87 21.47 -0.48 -20.19
N ASP A 88 20.25 -0.83 -19.76
CA ASP A 88 19.62 -2.12 -20.11
C ASP A 88 19.18 -2.19 -21.59
N ALA A 89 19.03 -1.04 -22.24
CA ALA A 89 18.70 -0.93 -23.67
C ALA A 89 19.93 -0.93 -24.61
N ALA A 90 21.15 -0.75 -24.06
CA ALA A 90 22.39 -0.71 -24.83
C ALA A 90 23.15 -2.03 -24.67
N GLY A 91 22.62 -3.07 -25.26
CA GLY A 91 23.32 -4.36 -25.39
C GLY A 91 24.64 -4.20 -26.15
N ASP A 92 25.69 -4.80 -25.62
CA ASP A 92 26.98 -5.13 -26.21
C ASP A 92 27.75 -4.02 -26.92
N GLY A 93 28.48 -3.26 -26.14
CA GLY A 93 29.61 -2.47 -26.62
C GLY A 93 29.82 -1.18 -25.86
N ILE A 94 30.51 -1.21 -24.74
CA ILE A 94 31.25 -0.02 -24.24
C ILE A 94 31.76 -0.29 -22.82
N ALA A 95 32.97 -0.76 -22.69
CA ALA A 95 33.69 -0.85 -21.40
C ALA A 95 34.04 0.53 -20.79
N LEU A 96 34.15 1.58 -21.62
CA LEU A 96 34.46 2.95 -21.16
C LEU A 96 33.23 3.72 -20.66
N GLY A 97 32.05 3.48 -21.20
CA GLY A 97 30.79 4.08 -20.73
C GLY A 97 30.32 3.49 -19.39
N LEU A 98 30.71 2.25 -19.08
CA LEU A 98 30.36 1.60 -17.81
C LEU A 98 31.10 2.27 -16.63
N ILE A 99 32.36 2.58 -16.76
CA ILE A 99 33.21 3.20 -15.73
C ILE A 99 32.71 4.62 -15.40
N GLU A 100 32.28 5.37 -16.42
CA GLU A 100 31.74 6.71 -16.21
C GLU A 100 30.32 6.66 -15.58
N ALA A 101 29.47 5.72 -15.98
CA ALA A 101 28.16 5.49 -15.36
C ALA A 101 28.28 5.02 -13.91
N GLU A 102 29.24 4.15 -13.60
CA GLU A 102 29.51 3.73 -12.21
C GLU A 102 30.02 4.90 -11.35
N ARG A 103 30.87 5.77 -11.87
CA ARG A 103 31.28 6.99 -11.18
C ARG A 103 30.12 7.94 -10.90
N GLN A 104 29.25 8.14 -11.89
CA GLN A 104 28.06 8.98 -11.73
C GLN A 104 27.06 8.35 -10.74
N LEU A 105 26.88 7.03 -10.76
CA LEU A 105 26.08 6.28 -9.79
C LEU A 105 26.64 6.40 -8.37
N ALA A 106 27.96 6.31 -8.20
CA ALA A 106 28.61 6.47 -6.90
C ALA A 106 28.45 7.90 -6.37
N ALA A 107 28.61 8.91 -7.23
CA ALA A 107 28.44 10.33 -6.88
C ALA A 107 26.97 10.66 -6.51
N LEU A 108 26.00 10.12 -7.27
CA LEU A 108 24.59 10.24 -6.94
C LEU A 108 24.24 9.52 -5.64
N GLY A 109 24.77 8.33 -5.40
CA GLY A 109 24.60 7.61 -4.14
C GLY A 109 25.16 8.36 -2.92
N GLN A 110 26.30 9.07 -3.06
CA GLN A 110 26.81 9.94 -2.00
C GLN A 110 25.92 11.16 -1.77
N ARG A 111 25.39 11.74 -2.84
CA ARG A 111 24.48 12.89 -2.76
C ARG A 111 23.13 12.52 -2.14
N THR A 112 22.61 11.35 -2.44
CA THR A 112 21.38 10.81 -1.82
C THR A 112 21.58 10.58 -0.33
N ARG A 113 22.69 9.99 0.08
CA ARG A 113 23.04 9.81 1.51
C ARG A 113 23.14 11.15 2.25
N ALA A 114 23.81 12.14 1.66
CA ALA A 114 23.94 13.47 2.26
C ALA A 114 22.56 14.17 2.40
N LEU A 115 21.66 13.97 1.43
CA LEU A 115 20.28 14.49 1.51
C LEU A 115 19.46 13.77 2.57
N GLU A 116 19.59 12.46 2.71
CA GLU A 116 18.94 11.66 3.74
C GLU A 116 19.41 12.06 5.15
N GLU A 117 20.71 12.23 5.34
CA GLU A 117 21.28 12.71 6.62
C GLU A 117 20.78 14.11 6.97
N SER A 118 20.70 15.00 5.98
CA SER A 118 20.17 16.34 6.15
C SER A 118 18.67 16.34 6.44
N ALA A 119 17.90 15.47 5.77
CA ALA A 119 16.48 15.27 6.05
C ALA A 119 16.27 14.71 7.45
N GLN A 120 17.14 13.81 7.90
CA GLN A 120 17.11 13.22 9.23
C GLN A 120 17.46 14.25 10.31
N ALA A 121 18.44 15.12 10.06
CA ALA A 121 18.76 16.25 10.94
C ALA A 121 17.61 17.24 11.06
N SER A 122 16.93 17.53 9.94
CA SER A 122 15.74 18.40 9.93
C SER A 122 14.54 17.78 10.67
N ARG A 123 14.34 16.47 10.54
CA ARG A 123 13.33 15.72 11.33
C ARG A 123 13.62 15.75 12.83
N ARG A 124 14.88 15.59 13.23
CA ARG A 124 15.30 15.73 14.64
C ARG A 124 14.99 17.12 15.15
N ARG A 125 15.29 18.17 14.38
CA ARG A 125 15.04 19.55 14.74
C ARG A 125 13.54 19.87 14.90
N VAL A 126 12.69 19.31 14.02
CA VAL A 126 11.22 19.40 14.16
C VAL A 126 10.76 18.65 15.42
N GLY A 127 11.30 17.47 15.71
CA GLY A 127 11.00 16.71 16.93
C GLY A 127 11.43 17.46 18.21
N GLU A 128 12.58 18.12 18.19
CA GLU A 128 13.07 18.95 19.30
C GLU A 128 12.15 20.15 19.55
N ILE A 129 11.68 20.82 18.48
CA ILE A 129 10.71 21.92 18.58
C ILE A 129 9.39 21.41 19.15
N GLU A 130 8.87 20.28 18.64
CA GLU A 130 7.61 19.67 19.08
C GLU A 130 7.68 19.14 20.52
N SER A 131 8.84 18.70 20.97
CA SER A 131 9.08 18.25 22.33
C SER A 131 9.40 19.36 23.31
N SER A 132 9.69 20.57 22.85
CA SER A 132 10.07 21.70 23.70
C SER A 132 8.95 22.10 24.67
N THR A 133 9.33 22.55 25.85
CA THR A 133 8.40 22.99 26.88
C THR A 133 7.48 24.11 26.37
N THR A 134 8.02 25.02 25.58
CA THR A 134 7.28 26.13 24.96
C THR A 134 6.22 25.67 23.99
N TRP A 135 6.53 24.66 23.15
CA TRP A 135 5.59 24.06 22.23
C TRP A 135 4.45 23.35 22.96
N ARG A 136 4.76 22.64 24.06
CA ARG A 136 3.75 21.97 24.91
C ARG A 136 2.88 22.97 25.66
N MET A 137 3.45 24.02 26.22
CA MET A 137 2.70 25.06 26.95
C MET A 137 1.74 25.85 26.04
N THR A 138 2.02 25.97 24.74
CA THR A 138 1.15 26.64 23.78
C THR A 138 0.11 25.72 23.15
N ALA A 139 0.09 24.42 23.47
CA ALA A 139 -0.88 23.44 22.95
C ALA A 139 -2.36 23.83 23.22
N PRO A 140 -2.76 24.32 24.40
CA PRO A 140 -4.14 24.76 24.66
C PRO A 140 -4.58 25.93 23.79
N LEU A 141 -3.69 26.88 23.54
CA LEU A 141 -3.94 28.07 22.68
C LEU A 141 -4.12 27.64 21.22
N ARG A 142 -3.27 26.69 20.71
CA ARG A 142 -3.41 26.15 19.36
C ARG A 142 -4.70 25.38 19.17
N SER A 143 -5.12 24.60 20.17
CA SER A 143 -6.41 23.87 20.14
C SER A 143 -7.61 24.80 20.22
N GLY A 144 -7.51 25.93 20.95
CA GLY A 144 -8.53 26.99 20.97
C GLY A 144 -8.72 27.65 19.61
N VAL A 145 -7.62 28.09 18.98
CA VAL A 145 -7.64 28.66 17.61
C VAL A 145 -8.19 27.66 16.58
N HIS A 146 -7.85 26.39 16.74
CA HIS A 146 -8.38 25.34 15.84
C HIS A 146 -9.91 25.18 16.00
N ARG A 147 -10.44 25.23 17.23
CA ARG A 147 -11.89 25.19 17.50
C ARG A 147 -12.62 26.38 16.91
N VAL A 148 -12.08 27.59 17.04
CA VAL A 148 -12.67 28.82 16.45
C VAL A 148 -12.70 28.69 14.91
N LYS A 149 -11.65 28.18 14.27
CA LYS A 149 -11.63 27.94 12.82
C LYS A 149 -12.71 26.96 12.38
N ILE A 150 -12.95 25.90 13.16
CA ILE A 150 -14.01 24.92 12.88
C ILE A 150 -15.38 25.58 12.94
N VAL A 151 -15.63 26.43 13.93
CA VAL A 151 -16.91 27.15 14.09
C VAL A 151 -17.13 28.14 12.94
N VAL A 152 -16.12 28.90 12.56
CA VAL A 152 -16.21 29.87 11.44
C VAL A 152 -16.42 29.14 10.09
N ALA A 153 -15.70 28.05 9.85
CA ALA A 153 -15.90 27.24 8.64
C ALA A 153 -17.30 26.59 8.60
N ALA A 154 -17.82 26.15 9.74
CA ALA A 154 -19.17 25.62 9.85
C ALA A 154 -20.24 26.71 9.56
N LEU A 155 -20.06 27.92 10.05
CA LEU A 155 -20.95 29.05 9.77
C LEU A 155 -20.91 29.47 8.29
N GLN A 156 -19.74 29.50 7.67
CA GLN A 156 -19.61 29.80 6.23
C GLN A 156 -20.25 28.71 5.35
N THR A 157 -20.14 27.45 5.77
CA THR A 157 -20.78 26.33 5.07
C THR A 157 -22.30 26.40 5.21
N GLN A 158 -22.81 26.76 6.40
CA GLN A 158 -24.25 26.99 6.62
C GLN A 158 -24.80 28.14 5.74
N TRP A 159 -24.03 29.22 5.56
CA TRP A 159 -24.45 30.35 4.71
C TRP A 159 -24.51 29.99 3.22
N ARG A 160 -23.57 29.19 2.74
CA ARG A 160 -23.60 28.66 1.36
C ARG A 160 -24.72 27.64 1.15
N THR A 161 -25.01 26.82 2.15
CA THR A 161 -26.14 25.86 2.09
C THR A 161 -27.49 26.52 2.15
N ALA A 162 -27.65 27.64 2.90
CA ALA A 162 -28.87 28.39 2.94
C ALA A 162 -29.25 29.05 1.58
N ARG A 163 -28.27 29.47 0.79
CA ARG A 163 -28.50 29.95 -0.59
C ARG A 163 -28.93 28.86 -1.58
N GLN A 164 -28.76 27.58 -1.27
CA GLN A 164 -29.18 26.47 -2.12
C GLN A 164 -30.50 25.82 -1.68
N LEU A 165 -31.09 26.28 -0.59
CA LEU A 165 -32.36 25.77 -0.04
C LEU A 165 -33.51 25.62 -1.06
N PRO A 166 -33.75 26.57 -2.00
CA PRO A 166 -34.84 26.42 -2.97
C PRO A 166 -34.65 25.23 -3.92
N ARG A 167 -33.43 24.86 -4.27
CA ARG A 167 -33.12 23.73 -5.17
C ARG A 167 -33.25 22.35 -4.52
N HIS A 168 -33.25 22.27 -3.20
CA HIS A 168 -33.29 21.00 -2.45
C HIS A 168 -34.68 20.74 -1.79
N ALA A 169 -35.58 21.68 -1.82
CA ALA A 169 -36.90 21.55 -1.24
C ALA A 169 -37.72 20.40 -1.90
N GLY A 170 -37.64 20.28 -3.22
CA GLY A 170 -38.29 19.20 -3.96
C GLY A 170 -37.77 17.80 -3.58
N THR A 171 -36.45 17.67 -3.47
CA THR A 171 -35.81 16.41 -3.08
C THR A 171 -36.09 16.04 -1.63
N ALA A 172 -36.18 17.05 -0.74
CA ALA A 172 -36.50 16.81 0.67
C ALA A 172 -37.95 16.35 0.85
N LEU A 173 -38.87 16.93 0.10
CA LEU A 173 -40.30 16.54 0.08
C LEU A 173 -40.49 15.12 -0.47
N THR A 174 -39.75 14.73 -1.50
CA THR A 174 -39.79 13.39 -2.07
C THR A 174 -39.30 12.35 -1.08
N ILE A 175 -38.17 12.63 -0.36
CA ILE A 175 -37.62 11.74 0.67
C ILE A 175 -38.60 11.65 1.86
N LEU A 176 -39.17 12.77 2.28
CA LEU A 176 -40.15 12.80 3.39
C LEU A 176 -41.38 11.95 3.07
N ARG A 177 -41.83 12.00 1.80
CA ARG A 177 -43.03 11.31 1.33
C ARG A 177 -42.81 9.82 1.11
N ASN A 178 -41.64 9.43 0.62
CA ASN A 178 -41.33 8.05 0.25
C ASN A 178 -40.61 7.26 1.36
N ASP A 179 -39.70 7.90 2.12
CA ASP A 179 -38.79 7.26 3.06
C ASP A 179 -38.99 7.71 4.53
N GLY A 180 -39.84 8.68 4.78
CA GLY A 180 -40.21 9.18 6.10
C GLY A 180 -39.22 10.18 6.72
N ALA A 181 -39.67 10.83 7.80
CA ALA A 181 -38.93 11.90 8.50
C ALA A 181 -37.57 11.45 9.07
N ALA A 182 -37.46 10.19 9.50
CA ALA A 182 -36.22 9.63 10.04
C ALA A 182 -35.13 9.46 8.96
N ALA A 183 -35.50 9.15 7.72
CA ALA A 183 -34.58 9.07 6.60
C ALA A 183 -34.08 10.44 6.16
N LEU A 184 -34.98 11.43 6.14
CA LEU A 184 -34.63 12.83 5.88
C LEU A 184 -33.68 13.36 6.95
N ALA A 185 -33.98 13.14 8.24
CA ALA A 185 -33.13 13.57 9.35
C ALA A 185 -31.73 12.93 9.28
N ARG A 186 -31.63 11.63 9.01
CA ARG A 186 -30.33 10.94 8.82
C ARG A 186 -29.54 11.53 7.63
N ARG A 187 -30.20 11.87 6.53
CA ARG A 187 -29.56 12.46 5.34
C ARG A 187 -29.12 13.90 5.58
N VAL A 188 -29.87 14.68 6.35
CA VAL A 188 -29.51 16.04 6.78
C VAL A 188 -28.33 16.00 7.76
N VAL A 189 -28.37 15.13 8.77
CA VAL A 189 -27.26 14.95 9.73
C VAL A 189 -25.99 14.48 9.01
N ARG A 190 -26.11 13.58 8.03
CA ARG A 190 -24.97 13.14 7.21
C ARG A 190 -24.40 14.29 6.37
N LYS A 191 -25.26 15.15 5.76
CA LYS A 191 -24.83 16.33 5.01
C LYS A 191 -24.18 17.40 5.90
N LEU A 192 -24.68 17.59 7.11
CA LEU A 192 -24.12 18.51 8.09
C LEU A 192 -22.81 18.00 8.71
N ARG A 193 -22.66 16.67 8.83
CA ARG A 193 -21.41 16.02 9.28
C ARG A 193 -20.40 15.84 8.16
N ALA A 194 -20.79 15.98 6.89
CA ALA A 194 -19.85 15.98 5.76
C ALA A 194 -18.95 17.22 5.89
N ARG A 195 -17.69 17.01 6.30
CA ARG A 195 -16.66 18.05 6.24
C ARG A 195 -16.52 18.53 4.81
N PRO A 196 -16.06 19.79 4.58
CA PRO A 196 -15.70 20.20 3.24
C PRO A 196 -14.76 19.16 2.65
N ARG A 197 -15.17 18.54 1.53
CA ARG A 197 -14.33 17.62 0.79
C ARG A 197 -13.05 18.38 0.45
N PHE A 198 -11.91 17.77 0.75
CA PHE A 198 -10.66 18.22 0.15
C PHE A 198 -10.89 18.10 -1.37
N VAL A 199 -10.92 19.22 -2.04
CA VAL A 199 -10.90 19.25 -3.50
C VAL A 199 -9.43 19.40 -3.83
N PRO A 200 -8.76 18.37 -4.37
CA PRO A 200 -7.40 18.51 -4.80
C PRO A 200 -7.30 19.62 -5.84
N PRO A 201 -6.17 20.34 -5.95
CA PRO A 201 -6.00 21.30 -7.00
C PRO A 201 -6.22 20.59 -8.34
N ILE A 202 -7.13 21.13 -9.15
CA ILE A 202 -7.44 20.60 -10.49
C ILE A 202 -6.14 20.54 -11.28
N ARG A 203 -5.62 19.36 -11.50
CA ARG A 203 -4.46 19.10 -12.38
C ARG A 203 -4.99 18.33 -13.58
N PRO A 204 -5.05 18.94 -14.77
CA PRO A 204 -5.39 18.20 -15.98
C PRO A 204 -4.41 17.05 -16.14
N LEU A 205 -4.92 15.81 -16.04
CA LEU A 205 -4.09 14.60 -16.15
C LEU A 205 -3.74 14.30 -17.60
N ALA A 206 -4.61 14.72 -18.54
CA ALA A 206 -4.41 14.42 -19.94
C ALA A 206 -5.11 15.45 -20.84
N ARG A 207 -4.63 15.58 -22.07
CA ARG A 207 -5.22 16.40 -23.11
C ARG A 207 -5.42 15.53 -24.35
N LEU A 208 -6.47 15.83 -25.09
CA LEU A 208 -6.67 15.24 -26.41
C LEU A 208 -5.57 15.68 -27.36
N GLU A 209 -5.26 14.84 -28.35
CA GLU A 209 -4.36 15.21 -29.43
C GLU A 209 -4.93 16.42 -30.19
N PRO A 210 -4.07 17.37 -30.60
CA PRO A 210 -4.56 18.59 -31.23
C PRO A 210 -5.06 18.36 -32.68
N ARG A 211 -4.65 17.25 -33.30
CA ARG A 211 -5.00 16.87 -34.68
C ARG A 211 -4.74 15.39 -34.92
N ILE A 212 -5.38 14.84 -35.93
CA ILE A 212 -5.08 13.53 -36.48
C ILE A 212 -3.74 13.60 -37.23
N ALA A 213 -2.86 12.66 -36.99
CA ALA A 213 -1.50 12.61 -37.58
C ALA A 213 -1.14 11.12 -37.83
N PRO A 214 -0.08 10.83 -38.62
CA PRO A 214 0.40 9.47 -38.83
C PRO A 214 0.70 8.77 -37.49
N LEU A 215 0.11 7.58 -37.29
CA LEU A 215 0.24 6.78 -36.09
C LEU A 215 0.38 5.30 -36.45
N ALA A 216 1.33 4.61 -35.81
CA ALA A 216 1.47 3.16 -35.98
C ALA A 216 1.38 2.45 -34.61
N LEU A 217 0.42 1.57 -34.47
CA LEU A 217 0.30 0.71 -33.29
C LEU A 217 1.09 -0.58 -33.52
N ARG A 218 1.87 -1.00 -32.51
CA ARG A 218 2.66 -2.24 -32.54
C ARG A 218 1.78 -3.41 -32.08
N THR A 219 0.92 -3.92 -32.96
CA THR A 219 -0.01 -5.02 -32.68
C THR A 219 0.56 -6.38 -33.09
N SER A 220 0.07 -7.47 -32.45
CA SER A 220 0.48 -8.84 -32.70
C SER A 220 -0.42 -9.50 -33.75
N LYS A 221 0.15 -10.41 -34.56
CA LYS A 221 -0.62 -11.30 -35.45
C LYS A 221 -1.28 -12.46 -34.68
N ALA A 222 -0.72 -12.85 -33.54
CA ALA A 222 -1.26 -13.81 -32.58
C ALA A 222 -1.47 -13.09 -31.23
N PRO A 223 -2.52 -12.29 -31.11
CA PRO A 223 -2.73 -11.46 -29.92
C PRO A 223 -3.21 -12.34 -28.75
N ARG A 224 -2.68 -12.08 -27.56
CA ARG A 224 -3.23 -12.56 -26.31
C ARG A 224 -4.49 -11.78 -25.89
N THR A 225 -4.50 -10.48 -26.22
CA THR A 225 -5.56 -9.56 -25.83
C THR A 225 -6.13 -8.84 -27.03
N SER A 226 -7.46 -8.78 -27.14
CA SER A 226 -8.16 -7.96 -28.12
C SER A 226 -8.79 -6.75 -27.44
N ILE A 227 -8.31 -5.55 -27.77
CA ILE A 227 -8.86 -4.28 -27.31
C ILE A 227 -9.97 -3.90 -28.30
N VAL A 228 -11.22 -3.95 -27.84
CA VAL A 228 -12.42 -3.61 -28.61
C VAL A 228 -12.86 -2.20 -28.26
N ILE A 229 -12.88 -1.32 -29.26
CA ILE A 229 -13.24 0.08 -29.11
C ILE A 229 -14.53 0.35 -29.92
N PRO A 230 -15.70 0.39 -29.28
CA PRO A 230 -16.92 0.87 -29.92
C PRO A 230 -16.80 2.38 -30.15
N ALA A 231 -17.13 2.85 -31.34
CA ALA A 231 -17.02 4.25 -31.67
C ALA A 231 -18.17 4.74 -32.56
N TYR A 232 -18.65 5.94 -32.26
CA TYR A 232 -19.67 6.63 -33.07
C TYR A 232 -19.31 8.10 -33.22
N GLY A 233 -18.98 8.54 -34.43
CA GLY A 233 -18.48 9.90 -34.68
C GLY A 233 -17.16 10.18 -33.95
N GLU A 234 -16.87 11.44 -33.72
CA GLU A 234 -15.76 11.96 -32.90
C GLU A 234 -14.38 11.36 -33.26
N PRO A 235 -13.90 11.50 -34.49
CA PRO A 235 -12.66 10.87 -34.94
C PRO A 235 -11.42 11.34 -34.16
N LEU A 236 -11.41 12.56 -33.62
CA LEU A 236 -10.31 13.08 -32.83
C LEU A 236 -10.23 12.45 -31.43
N LEU A 237 -11.38 12.12 -30.81
CA LEU A 237 -11.43 11.36 -29.57
C LEU A 237 -10.86 9.96 -29.81
N THR A 238 -11.39 9.26 -30.82
CA THR A 238 -10.91 7.92 -31.21
C THR A 238 -9.43 7.94 -31.53
N PHE A 239 -8.93 8.94 -32.25
CA PHE A 239 -7.50 9.11 -32.53
C PHE A 239 -6.69 9.29 -31.25
N SER A 240 -7.15 10.14 -30.33
CA SER A 240 -6.47 10.38 -29.06
C SER A 240 -6.39 9.12 -28.19
N CYS A 241 -7.46 8.32 -28.18
CA CYS A 241 -7.49 7.01 -27.54
C CYS A 241 -6.42 6.09 -28.14
N LEU A 242 -6.40 5.92 -29.46
CA LEU A 242 -5.40 5.10 -30.18
C LEU A 242 -3.96 5.58 -29.95
N ALA A 243 -3.74 6.89 -29.94
CA ALA A 243 -2.43 7.48 -29.66
C ALA A 243 -1.97 7.18 -28.21
N SER A 244 -2.88 7.16 -27.25
CA SER A 244 -2.58 6.78 -25.88
C SER A 244 -2.23 5.28 -25.76
N ILE A 245 -2.94 4.42 -26.47
CA ILE A 245 -2.63 2.99 -26.57
C ILE A 245 -1.24 2.77 -27.17
N ALA A 246 -0.93 3.46 -28.27
CA ALA A 246 0.39 3.35 -28.92
C ALA A 246 1.55 3.73 -27.98
N ARG A 247 1.33 4.70 -27.07
CA ARG A 247 2.36 5.15 -26.11
C ARG A 247 2.50 4.26 -24.89
N HIS A 248 1.40 3.69 -24.42
CA HIS A 248 1.31 3.12 -23.08
C HIS A 248 0.96 1.63 -23.03
N THR A 249 0.91 0.97 -24.20
CA THR A 249 0.59 -0.45 -24.28
C THR A 249 1.71 -1.21 -24.96
N SER A 250 2.12 -2.29 -24.36
CA SER A 250 3.13 -3.23 -24.88
C SER A 250 2.60 -4.67 -24.80
N GLY A 251 3.30 -5.60 -25.46
CA GLY A 251 2.96 -7.00 -25.46
C GLY A 251 2.14 -7.46 -26.67
N GLU A 252 1.46 -8.61 -26.53
CA GLU A 252 0.73 -9.30 -27.60
C GLU A 252 -0.74 -8.89 -27.60
N PHE A 253 -1.07 -7.81 -28.29
CA PHE A 253 -2.44 -7.33 -28.41
C PHE A 253 -2.82 -6.98 -29.86
N GLU A 254 -4.13 -6.96 -30.14
CA GLU A 254 -4.73 -6.32 -31.31
C GLU A 254 -5.67 -5.21 -30.85
N VAL A 255 -5.94 -4.26 -31.77
CA VAL A 255 -6.94 -3.21 -31.57
C VAL A 255 -7.99 -3.31 -32.67
N ILE A 256 -9.26 -3.36 -32.26
CA ILE A 256 -10.42 -3.44 -33.14
C ILE A 256 -11.31 -2.22 -32.85
N VAL A 257 -11.37 -1.30 -33.77
CA VAL A 257 -12.32 -0.17 -33.73
C VAL A 257 -13.56 -0.57 -34.50
N VAL A 258 -14.71 -0.58 -33.83
CA VAL A 258 -15.99 -0.87 -34.46
C VAL A 258 -16.79 0.44 -34.61
N ASP A 259 -16.85 0.96 -35.84
CA ASP A 259 -17.59 2.14 -36.20
C ASP A 259 -19.11 1.82 -36.28
N ASP A 260 -19.86 2.38 -35.38
CA ASP A 260 -21.33 2.14 -35.26
C ASP A 260 -22.17 2.97 -36.24
N ALA A 261 -21.83 2.86 -37.52
CA ALA A 261 -22.46 3.59 -38.60
C ALA A 261 -22.39 5.12 -38.47
N SER A 262 -21.21 5.66 -38.10
CA SER A 262 -20.97 7.12 -38.06
C SER A 262 -21.34 7.80 -39.37
N GLU A 263 -21.76 9.07 -39.34
CA GLU A 263 -22.07 9.83 -40.54
C GLU A 263 -20.87 9.85 -41.52
N GLN A 264 -19.68 10.09 -41.01
CA GLN A 264 -18.43 9.91 -41.75
C GLN A 264 -17.71 8.62 -41.24
N PRO A 265 -17.32 7.70 -42.15
CA PRO A 265 -16.64 6.49 -41.79
C PRO A 265 -15.33 6.76 -41.05
N LEU A 266 -15.17 6.21 -39.85
CA LEU A 266 -13.96 6.45 -39.04
C LEU A 266 -12.68 5.93 -39.71
N ALA A 267 -12.78 4.84 -40.51
CA ALA A 267 -11.65 4.33 -41.28
C ALA A 267 -11.08 5.36 -42.26
N GLU A 268 -11.94 6.18 -42.87
CA GLU A 268 -11.54 7.25 -43.78
C GLU A 268 -10.90 8.43 -43.01
N CYS A 269 -11.53 8.83 -41.90
CA CYS A 269 -11.01 9.90 -41.04
C CYS A 269 -9.65 9.53 -40.42
N LEU A 270 -9.43 8.24 -40.13
CA LEU A 270 -8.23 7.70 -39.48
C LEU A 270 -7.31 6.94 -40.46
N ALA A 271 -7.36 7.26 -41.77
CA ALA A 271 -6.58 6.58 -42.82
C ALA A 271 -5.05 6.62 -42.58
N GLN A 272 -4.55 7.56 -41.77
CA GLN A 272 -3.13 7.66 -41.40
C GLN A 272 -2.75 6.78 -40.18
N VAL A 273 -3.69 6.03 -39.61
CA VAL A 273 -3.45 5.13 -38.48
C VAL A 273 -3.28 3.71 -38.99
N SER A 274 -2.19 3.06 -38.62
CA SER A 274 -1.89 1.67 -38.97
C SER A 274 -1.80 0.77 -37.73
N GLY A 275 -1.92 -0.55 -37.93
CA GLY A 275 -1.93 -1.52 -36.84
C GLY A 275 -3.27 -1.62 -36.12
N VAL A 276 -4.32 -1.04 -36.67
CA VAL A 276 -5.70 -1.10 -36.15
C VAL A 276 -6.59 -1.80 -37.17
N ARG A 277 -7.51 -2.59 -36.66
CA ARG A 277 -8.55 -3.23 -37.46
C ARG A 277 -9.82 -2.40 -37.36
N PHE A 278 -10.24 -1.80 -38.45
CA PHE A 278 -11.49 -1.04 -38.56
C PHE A 278 -12.60 -1.91 -39.11
N GLU A 279 -13.69 -1.99 -38.37
CA GLU A 279 -14.94 -2.65 -38.77
C GLU A 279 -16.05 -1.62 -38.71
N ARG A 280 -17.07 -1.73 -39.61
CA ARG A 280 -18.21 -0.83 -39.64
C ARG A 280 -19.51 -1.59 -39.55
N ASN A 281 -20.43 -1.16 -38.71
CA ASN A 281 -21.78 -1.67 -38.66
C ASN A 281 -22.58 -1.13 -39.85
N ALA A 282 -23.51 -1.94 -40.37
CA ALA A 282 -24.39 -1.52 -41.45
C ALA A 282 -25.44 -0.48 -41.00
N ALA A 283 -25.77 -0.49 -39.70
CA ALA A 283 -26.66 0.45 -39.04
C ALA A 283 -26.18 0.69 -37.61
N ASN A 284 -26.63 1.74 -36.96
CA ASN A 284 -26.34 2.02 -35.58
C ASN A 284 -26.96 0.95 -34.67
N LEU A 285 -26.12 0.14 -34.02
CA LEU A 285 -26.49 -0.94 -33.11
C LEU A 285 -26.44 -0.53 -31.63
N GLY A 286 -25.95 0.67 -31.35
CA GLY A 286 -25.68 1.15 -30.02
C GLY A 286 -24.46 0.47 -29.39
N PHE A 287 -24.14 0.87 -28.18
CA PHE A 287 -22.95 0.36 -27.45
C PHE A 287 -22.97 -1.17 -27.32
N VAL A 288 -24.08 -1.73 -26.87
CA VAL A 288 -24.26 -3.17 -26.63
C VAL A 288 -23.99 -4.00 -27.89
N GLY A 289 -24.63 -3.64 -28.99
CA GLY A 289 -24.51 -4.37 -30.27
C GLY A 289 -23.13 -4.24 -30.88
N THR A 290 -22.54 -3.06 -30.80
CA THR A 290 -21.21 -2.74 -31.31
C THR A 290 -20.11 -3.47 -30.55
N CYS A 291 -20.16 -3.53 -29.21
CA CYS A 291 -19.26 -4.33 -28.40
C CYS A 291 -19.36 -5.83 -28.69
N ASN A 292 -20.58 -6.38 -28.79
CA ASN A 292 -20.80 -7.79 -29.12
C ASN A 292 -20.24 -8.15 -30.50
N ARG A 293 -20.40 -7.27 -31.50
CA ARG A 293 -19.80 -7.47 -32.83
C ARG A 293 -18.27 -7.46 -32.77
N GLY A 294 -17.69 -6.52 -32.06
CA GLY A 294 -16.23 -6.46 -31.88
C GLY A 294 -15.67 -7.71 -31.19
N ALA A 295 -16.36 -8.21 -30.16
CA ALA A 295 -16.01 -9.45 -29.46
C ALA A 295 -16.10 -10.69 -30.39
N ALA A 296 -17.09 -10.74 -31.27
CA ALA A 296 -17.28 -11.87 -32.18
C ALA A 296 -16.13 -12.04 -33.18
N ILE A 297 -15.45 -10.95 -33.54
CA ILE A 297 -14.35 -10.96 -34.50
C ILE A 297 -12.96 -10.92 -33.82
N ALA A 298 -12.92 -10.81 -32.51
CA ALA A 298 -11.69 -10.80 -31.70
C ALA A 298 -10.98 -12.14 -31.73
N ARG A 299 -9.64 -12.09 -31.73
CA ARG A 299 -8.76 -13.25 -31.81
C ARG A 299 -8.06 -13.59 -30.49
N GLY A 300 -7.86 -12.59 -29.63
CA GLY A 300 -7.22 -12.75 -28.32
C GLY A 300 -8.02 -13.58 -27.33
N ASP A 301 -7.35 -14.20 -26.38
CA ASP A 301 -8.01 -14.98 -25.33
C ASP A 301 -8.71 -14.11 -24.29
N THR A 302 -8.30 -12.86 -24.18
CA THR A 302 -8.92 -11.85 -23.31
C THR A 302 -9.47 -10.70 -24.14
N LEU A 303 -10.70 -10.31 -23.86
CA LEU A 303 -11.33 -9.11 -24.41
C LEU A 303 -11.12 -7.95 -23.43
N VAL A 304 -10.73 -6.79 -23.96
CA VAL A 304 -10.75 -5.53 -23.23
C VAL A 304 -11.67 -4.58 -23.97
N PHE A 305 -12.81 -4.24 -23.38
CA PHE A 305 -13.67 -3.19 -23.88
C PHE A 305 -13.15 -1.85 -23.40
N LEU A 306 -12.99 -0.89 -24.31
CA LEU A 306 -12.44 0.42 -24.03
C LEU A 306 -13.19 1.48 -24.82
N ASN A 307 -13.78 2.46 -24.16
CA ASN A 307 -14.47 3.55 -24.83
C ASN A 307 -13.51 4.39 -25.68
N ASN A 308 -14.01 4.90 -26.80
CA ASN A 308 -13.24 5.75 -27.71
C ASN A 308 -12.93 7.15 -27.14
N ASP A 309 -13.65 7.59 -26.10
CA ASP A 309 -13.42 8.86 -25.38
C ASP A 309 -12.56 8.68 -24.11
N THR A 310 -11.64 7.71 -24.15
CA THR A 310 -10.70 7.42 -23.06
C THR A 310 -9.25 7.64 -23.47
N LEU A 311 -8.39 7.92 -22.48
CA LEU A 311 -6.94 7.85 -22.62
C LEU A 311 -6.37 6.89 -21.59
N VAL A 312 -5.58 5.94 -22.04
CA VAL A 312 -4.92 4.96 -21.17
C VAL A 312 -3.61 5.53 -20.60
N THR A 313 -3.20 5.04 -19.43
CA THR A 313 -1.95 5.43 -18.77
C THR A 313 -0.93 4.29 -18.76
N ALA A 314 0.32 4.58 -18.38
CA ALA A 314 1.40 3.57 -18.36
C ALA A 314 1.02 2.36 -17.48
N GLY A 315 1.25 1.14 -17.98
CA GLY A 315 1.04 -0.11 -17.27
C GLY A 315 -0.43 -0.53 -17.07
N TRP A 316 -1.38 0.18 -17.67
CA TRP A 316 -2.81 -0.08 -17.49
C TRP A 316 -3.24 -1.50 -17.87
N LEU A 317 -2.77 -1.98 -19.05
CA LEU A 317 -3.13 -3.30 -19.55
C LEU A 317 -2.47 -4.40 -18.71
N ASP A 318 -1.18 -4.23 -18.40
CA ASP A 318 -0.43 -5.19 -17.58
C ASP A 318 -1.06 -5.35 -16.19
N ALA A 319 -1.59 -4.25 -15.62
CA ALA A 319 -2.29 -4.28 -14.34
C ALA A 319 -3.60 -5.09 -14.41
N LEU A 320 -4.39 -4.94 -15.48
CA LEU A 320 -5.62 -5.73 -15.69
C LEU A 320 -5.29 -7.21 -15.90
N MET A 321 -4.34 -7.50 -16.80
CA MET A 321 -3.97 -8.87 -17.17
C MET A 321 -3.38 -9.64 -15.99
N ARG A 322 -2.58 -8.99 -15.14
CA ARG A 322 -2.01 -9.59 -13.94
C ARG A 322 -3.09 -10.16 -13.02
N VAL A 323 -4.20 -9.46 -12.82
CA VAL A 323 -5.29 -9.94 -11.95
C VAL A 323 -5.92 -11.23 -12.52
N LEU A 324 -6.12 -11.29 -13.84
CA LEU A 324 -6.65 -12.49 -14.50
C LEU A 324 -5.67 -13.66 -14.46
N ASP A 325 -4.37 -13.38 -14.49
CA ASP A 325 -3.31 -14.39 -14.44
C ASP A 325 -3.09 -14.96 -13.04
N GLU A 326 -3.11 -14.07 -12.02
CA GLU A 326 -2.79 -14.45 -10.64
C GLU A 326 -3.98 -15.06 -9.89
N ASP A 327 -5.24 -14.72 -10.27
CA ASP A 327 -6.45 -15.25 -9.63
C ASP A 327 -7.38 -15.90 -10.69
N PRO A 328 -7.32 -17.23 -10.87
CA PRO A 328 -8.17 -17.97 -11.81
C PRO A 328 -9.67 -17.84 -11.55
N ASP A 329 -10.08 -17.48 -10.33
CA ASP A 329 -11.49 -17.23 -9.98
C ASP A 329 -11.99 -15.90 -10.51
N THR A 330 -11.11 -15.01 -10.93
CA THR A 330 -11.49 -13.71 -11.50
C THR A 330 -12.07 -13.89 -12.90
N GLY A 331 -13.29 -13.41 -13.09
CA GLY A 331 -14.00 -13.43 -14.38
C GLY A 331 -14.05 -12.08 -15.08
N LEU A 332 -13.97 -10.96 -14.34
CA LEU A 332 -14.00 -9.63 -14.90
C LEU A 332 -13.13 -8.69 -14.06
N VAL A 333 -12.34 -7.86 -14.74
CA VAL A 333 -11.50 -6.83 -14.11
C VAL A 333 -11.82 -5.48 -14.71
N GLY A 334 -12.06 -4.48 -13.85
CA GLY A 334 -12.27 -3.09 -14.28
C GLY A 334 -11.19 -2.15 -13.78
N ALA A 335 -11.03 -1.04 -14.49
CA ALA A 335 -10.03 -0.03 -14.22
C ALA A 335 -10.53 1.07 -13.28
N ARG A 336 -9.60 1.85 -12.71
CA ARG A 336 -9.89 3.14 -12.09
C ARG A 336 -10.17 4.18 -13.17
N LEU A 337 -11.35 4.79 -13.13
CA LEU A 337 -11.70 5.87 -14.05
C LEU A 337 -11.52 7.22 -13.36
N VAL A 338 -10.88 8.14 -14.06
CA VAL A 338 -10.67 9.52 -13.62
C VAL A 338 -11.12 10.50 -14.70
N TYR A 339 -11.62 11.65 -14.31
CA TYR A 339 -11.93 12.73 -15.24
C TYR A 339 -10.65 13.41 -15.74
N ALA A 340 -10.74 14.10 -16.87
CA ALA A 340 -9.62 14.86 -17.41
C ALA A 340 -9.11 15.96 -16.47
N ASP A 341 -9.95 16.44 -15.55
CA ASP A 341 -9.57 17.39 -14.48
C ASP A 341 -8.88 16.72 -13.28
N GLY A 342 -8.67 15.41 -13.30
CA GLY A 342 -7.99 14.66 -12.26
C GLY A 342 -8.87 14.19 -11.12
N ARG A 343 -10.17 14.50 -11.11
CA ARG A 343 -11.09 13.93 -10.10
C ARG A 343 -11.44 12.49 -10.42
N LEU A 344 -11.70 11.72 -9.37
CA LEU A 344 -12.15 10.34 -9.51
C LEU A 344 -13.53 10.30 -10.19
N GLN A 345 -13.68 9.44 -11.18
CA GLN A 345 -14.99 9.14 -11.77
C GLN A 345 -15.56 7.86 -11.15
N GLU A 346 -14.76 6.80 -11.09
CA GLU A 346 -15.16 5.52 -10.54
C GLU A 346 -13.95 4.77 -9.96
N ALA A 347 -14.15 4.21 -8.77
CA ALA A 347 -13.29 3.22 -8.15
C ALA A 347 -14.09 1.93 -7.92
N GLY A 348 -14.56 1.30 -9.02
CA GLY A 348 -15.55 0.23 -9.00
C GLY A 348 -16.95 0.70 -8.63
N GLY A 349 -17.95 -0.12 -8.88
CA GLY A 349 -19.34 0.19 -8.70
C GLY A 349 -19.98 -0.47 -7.48
N ILE A 350 -21.03 0.16 -6.94
CA ILE A 350 -21.88 -0.38 -5.89
C ILE A 350 -23.30 -0.50 -6.45
N ALA A 351 -23.86 -1.70 -6.43
CA ALA A 351 -25.26 -1.94 -6.72
C ALA A 351 -26.09 -1.95 -5.43
N TRP A 352 -27.29 -1.43 -5.48
CA TRP A 352 -28.16 -1.32 -4.33
C TRP A 352 -29.39 -2.22 -4.47
N ARG A 353 -30.08 -2.48 -3.35
CA ARG A 353 -31.26 -3.35 -3.31
C ARG A 353 -32.37 -2.95 -4.29
N ASP A 354 -32.49 -1.68 -4.59
CA ASP A 354 -33.48 -1.13 -5.54
C ASP A 354 -33.04 -1.20 -7.01
N GLY A 355 -31.92 -1.87 -7.29
CA GLY A 355 -31.32 -1.99 -8.61
C GLY A 355 -30.59 -0.74 -9.08
N SER A 356 -30.50 0.31 -8.28
CA SER A 356 -29.65 1.45 -8.61
C SER A 356 -28.17 1.11 -8.48
N ALA A 357 -27.35 1.70 -9.34
CA ALA A 357 -25.91 1.49 -9.41
C ALA A 357 -25.16 2.83 -9.24
N TRP A 358 -24.12 2.83 -8.39
CA TRP A 358 -23.32 4.01 -8.10
C TRP A 358 -21.86 3.81 -8.48
N ASN A 359 -21.28 4.76 -9.19
CA ASN A 359 -19.84 4.86 -9.35
C ASN A 359 -19.23 5.30 -8.01
N PHE A 360 -18.53 4.40 -7.35
CA PHE A 360 -17.97 4.68 -6.02
C PHE A 360 -16.85 5.72 -6.11
N GLY A 361 -16.92 6.75 -5.27
CA GLY A 361 -15.93 7.82 -5.19
C GLY A 361 -16.10 8.96 -6.20
N ARG A 362 -17.18 8.99 -6.98
CA ARG A 362 -17.39 10.00 -8.03
C ARG A 362 -17.22 11.44 -7.53
N GLY A 363 -16.32 12.17 -8.19
CA GLY A 363 -16.00 13.58 -7.92
C GLY A 363 -15.08 13.81 -6.72
N ASP A 364 -14.52 12.75 -6.14
CA ASP A 364 -13.58 12.82 -5.01
C ASP A 364 -12.11 12.78 -5.48
N ASP A 365 -11.18 12.85 -4.54
CA ASP A 365 -9.75 12.72 -4.74
C ASP A 365 -9.38 11.25 -5.07
N PRO A 366 -8.81 10.94 -6.25
CA PRO A 366 -8.47 9.58 -6.63
C PRO A 366 -7.38 8.93 -5.78
N ASP A 367 -6.55 9.74 -5.08
CA ASP A 367 -5.42 9.24 -4.31
C ASP A 367 -5.78 8.83 -2.87
N ARG A 368 -7.06 8.94 -2.49
CA ARG A 368 -7.51 8.52 -1.17
C ARG A 368 -7.39 7.00 -1.00
N PRO A 369 -6.93 6.55 0.19
CA PRO A 369 -6.72 5.13 0.47
C PRO A 369 -7.90 4.21 0.14
N GLU A 370 -9.12 4.68 0.39
CA GLU A 370 -10.34 3.89 0.14
C GLU A 370 -10.60 3.56 -1.33
N TYR A 371 -9.85 4.20 -2.27
CA TYR A 371 -9.95 3.98 -3.72
C TYR A 371 -8.72 3.25 -4.28
N ASN A 372 -7.68 3.03 -3.48
CA ASN A 372 -6.37 2.61 -3.94
C ASN A 372 -5.95 1.22 -3.43
N TYR A 373 -6.84 0.23 -3.46
CA TYR A 373 -6.50 -1.17 -3.21
C TYR A 373 -7.33 -2.10 -4.10
N LEU A 374 -6.73 -3.21 -4.48
CA LEU A 374 -7.39 -4.28 -5.24
C LEU A 374 -8.56 -4.83 -4.44
N ARG A 375 -9.75 -4.96 -5.05
CA ARG A 375 -10.91 -5.48 -4.32
C ARG A 375 -11.98 -6.06 -5.24
N GLU A 376 -12.73 -7.00 -4.70
CA GLU A 376 -13.96 -7.49 -5.31
C GLU A 376 -15.05 -6.41 -5.19
N VAL A 377 -15.75 -6.11 -6.31
CA VAL A 377 -16.77 -5.05 -6.40
C VAL A 377 -18.05 -5.59 -7.07
N ASP A 378 -19.18 -4.88 -6.95
CA ASP A 378 -20.42 -5.32 -7.58
C ASP A 378 -20.35 -5.27 -9.09
N TYR A 379 -19.75 -4.21 -9.65
CA TYR A 379 -19.52 -4.05 -11.08
C TYR A 379 -18.36 -3.11 -11.35
N CYS A 380 -17.93 -3.05 -12.59
CA CYS A 380 -17.02 -2.05 -13.12
C CYS A 380 -17.63 -1.49 -14.41
N SER A 381 -17.43 -0.20 -14.66
CA SER A 381 -17.94 0.48 -15.85
C SER A 381 -17.43 -0.11 -17.16
N GLY A 382 -18.31 -0.21 -18.15
CA GLY A 382 -17.99 -0.59 -19.51
C GLY A 382 -17.01 0.32 -20.23
N ALA A 383 -16.68 1.49 -19.64
CA ALA A 383 -15.67 2.38 -20.20
C ALA A 383 -14.26 1.76 -20.27
N CYS A 384 -13.91 0.86 -19.33
CA CYS A 384 -12.74 0.00 -19.42
C CYS A 384 -12.91 -1.24 -18.55
N LEU A 385 -13.08 -2.39 -19.16
CA LEU A 385 -13.13 -3.69 -18.48
C LEU A 385 -12.46 -4.79 -19.29
N ALA A 386 -11.88 -5.77 -18.61
CA ALA A 386 -11.25 -6.96 -19.18
C ALA A 386 -12.02 -8.23 -18.76
N ILE A 387 -12.22 -9.16 -19.68
CA ILE A 387 -12.92 -10.42 -19.46
C ILE A 387 -12.33 -11.53 -20.36
N PRO A 388 -12.12 -12.77 -19.87
CA PRO A 388 -11.78 -13.90 -20.73
C PRO A 388 -12.82 -14.08 -21.86
N ARG A 389 -12.35 -14.18 -23.13
CA ARG A 389 -13.23 -14.30 -24.30
C ARG A 389 -14.15 -15.51 -24.21
N ALA A 390 -13.66 -16.62 -23.71
CA ALA A 390 -14.46 -17.83 -23.50
C ALA A 390 -15.62 -17.62 -22.52
N LEU A 391 -15.36 -16.90 -21.40
CA LEU A 391 -16.39 -16.58 -20.42
C LEU A 391 -17.42 -15.58 -21.01
N PHE A 392 -16.97 -14.56 -21.74
CA PHE A 392 -17.86 -13.61 -22.39
C PHE A 392 -18.80 -14.31 -23.40
N ALA A 393 -18.25 -15.25 -24.18
CA ALA A 393 -19.05 -16.07 -25.11
C ALA A 393 -20.02 -17.00 -24.37
N GLN A 394 -19.59 -17.64 -23.29
CA GLN A 394 -20.45 -18.49 -22.43
C GLN A 394 -21.64 -17.71 -21.85
N LEU A 395 -21.45 -16.45 -21.53
CA LEU A 395 -22.48 -15.54 -21.00
C LEU A 395 -23.34 -14.93 -22.12
N ASN A 396 -23.12 -15.27 -23.40
CA ASN A 396 -23.77 -14.72 -24.60
C ASN A 396 -23.51 -13.22 -24.80
N GLY A 397 -22.37 -12.70 -24.32
CA GLY A 397 -21.97 -11.31 -24.47
C GLY A 397 -22.76 -10.33 -23.58
N PHE A 398 -22.77 -9.08 -23.96
CA PHE A 398 -23.67 -8.08 -23.35
C PHE A 398 -25.13 -8.37 -23.73
N ASP A 399 -26.02 -8.36 -22.74
CA ASP A 399 -27.44 -8.66 -22.95
C ASP A 399 -28.11 -7.53 -23.76
N THR A 400 -28.63 -7.89 -24.95
CA THR A 400 -29.27 -6.96 -25.89
C THR A 400 -30.54 -6.29 -25.33
N ARG A 401 -31.07 -6.78 -24.22
CA ARG A 401 -32.18 -6.15 -23.48
C ARG A 401 -31.85 -4.71 -23.07
N TYR A 402 -30.56 -4.42 -22.84
CA TYR A 402 -30.10 -3.10 -22.42
C TYR A 402 -29.69 -2.18 -23.56
N ALA A 403 -29.94 -2.60 -24.81
CA ALA A 403 -29.69 -1.74 -25.95
C ALA A 403 -30.52 -0.43 -25.89
N PRO A 404 -29.95 0.70 -26.32
CA PRO A 404 -28.66 0.87 -26.96
C PRO A 404 -27.48 0.91 -25.97
N ALA A 405 -27.68 1.30 -24.69
CA ALA A 405 -26.65 1.39 -23.65
C ALA A 405 -27.25 1.56 -22.25
N TYR A 406 -26.37 1.48 -21.23
CA TYR A 406 -26.56 1.56 -19.78
C TYR A 406 -27.14 0.30 -19.14
N TYR A 407 -26.51 -0.14 -18.05
CA TYR A 407 -26.76 -1.37 -17.28
C TYR A 407 -26.28 -2.66 -17.92
N GLU A 408 -25.78 -2.65 -19.16
CA GLU A 408 -25.16 -3.82 -19.79
C GLU A 408 -23.89 -4.29 -19.04
N ASP A 409 -23.11 -3.34 -18.52
CA ASP A 409 -21.91 -3.57 -17.74
C ASP A 409 -22.23 -4.09 -16.32
N VAL A 410 -23.23 -3.50 -15.67
CA VAL A 410 -23.76 -3.97 -14.38
C VAL A 410 -24.31 -5.39 -14.52
N ASP A 411 -25.08 -5.64 -15.57
CA ASP A 411 -25.67 -6.95 -15.87
C ASP A 411 -24.61 -8.00 -16.15
N LEU A 412 -23.62 -7.68 -16.98
CA LEU A 412 -22.50 -8.57 -17.27
C LEU A 412 -21.74 -8.95 -15.98
N ALA A 413 -21.50 -7.99 -15.10
CA ALA A 413 -20.86 -8.24 -13.81
C ALA A 413 -21.67 -9.20 -12.93
N PHE A 414 -22.99 -9.07 -12.91
CA PHE A 414 -23.88 -9.99 -12.19
C PHE A 414 -23.93 -11.36 -12.86
N ALA A 415 -23.89 -11.45 -14.20
CA ALA A 415 -23.81 -12.71 -14.92
C ALA A 415 -22.47 -13.45 -14.65
N VAL A 416 -21.36 -12.73 -14.61
CA VAL A 416 -20.04 -13.27 -14.21
C VAL A 416 -20.09 -13.88 -12.81
N ARG A 417 -20.75 -13.20 -11.86
CA ARG A 417 -20.93 -13.74 -10.50
C ARG A 417 -21.84 -14.95 -10.46
N ALA A 418 -22.92 -14.95 -11.22
CA ALA A 418 -23.83 -16.08 -11.34
C ALA A 418 -23.12 -17.31 -11.92
N ALA A 419 -22.09 -17.11 -12.75
CA ALA A 419 -21.18 -18.15 -13.22
C ALA A 419 -20.10 -18.56 -12.19
N GLY A 420 -20.16 -18.09 -10.94
CA GLY A 420 -19.24 -18.43 -9.87
C GLY A 420 -17.88 -17.72 -9.95
N ARG A 421 -17.76 -16.64 -10.73
CA ARG A 421 -16.52 -15.88 -10.89
C ARG A 421 -16.56 -14.54 -10.18
N LYS A 422 -15.38 -13.99 -9.86
CA LYS A 422 -15.23 -12.68 -9.21
C LYS A 422 -15.25 -11.53 -10.22
N VAL A 423 -15.74 -10.37 -9.77
CA VAL A 423 -15.59 -9.08 -10.45
C VAL A 423 -14.66 -8.22 -9.62
N VAL A 424 -13.52 -7.82 -10.19
CA VAL A 424 -12.42 -7.18 -9.46
C VAL A 424 -12.14 -5.78 -9.99
N TYR A 425 -11.96 -4.83 -9.09
CA TYR A 425 -11.49 -3.48 -9.39
C TYR A 425 -9.98 -3.39 -9.18
N GLN A 426 -9.24 -2.94 -10.22
CA GLN A 426 -7.80 -2.77 -10.20
C GLN A 426 -7.40 -1.28 -10.21
N PRO A 427 -6.97 -0.71 -9.08
CA PRO A 427 -6.65 0.72 -8.98
C PRO A 427 -5.40 1.14 -9.77
N ALA A 428 -4.45 0.23 -10.04
CA ALA A 428 -3.24 0.55 -10.81
C ALA A 428 -3.54 0.73 -12.30
N ALA A 429 -4.63 0.13 -12.82
CA ALA A 429 -5.12 0.41 -14.17
C ALA A 429 -5.91 1.71 -14.16
N THR A 430 -5.25 2.83 -14.46
CA THR A 430 -5.90 4.15 -14.48
C THR A 430 -6.23 4.58 -15.90
N ILE A 431 -7.48 4.97 -16.11
CA ILE A 431 -8.01 5.43 -17.40
C ILE A 431 -8.61 6.83 -17.24
N VAL A 432 -8.19 7.76 -18.08
CA VAL A 432 -8.81 9.09 -18.16
C VAL A 432 -10.00 9.01 -19.10
N HIS A 433 -11.20 9.37 -18.63
CA HIS A 433 -12.43 9.26 -19.38
C HIS A 433 -13.12 10.63 -19.53
N PHE A 434 -13.35 11.04 -20.77
CA PHE A 434 -13.97 12.31 -21.14
C PHE A 434 -15.51 12.22 -21.17
N GLU A 435 -16.10 11.64 -20.13
CA GLU A 435 -17.55 11.38 -20.03
C GLU A 435 -18.43 12.52 -20.57
N GLY A 436 -19.39 12.17 -21.42
CA GLY A 436 -20.44 13.09 -21.90
C GLY A 436 -20.10 13.80 -23.20
N GLN A 437 -18.96 13.56 -23.83
CA GLN A 437 -18.64 14.11 -25.16
C GLN A 437 -19.52 13.47 -26.25
N THR A 438 -19.78 12.15 -26.12
CA THR A 438 -20.57 11.38 -27.10
C THR A 438 -22.03 11.20 -26.73
N SER A 439 -22.39 11.13 -25.44
CA SER A 439 -23.74 10.75 -24.99
C SER A 439 -24.49 11.85 -24.24
N GLY A 440 -23.91 13.05 -24.10
CA GLY A 440 -24.50 14.17 -23.34
C GLY A 440 -24.54 13.91 -21.83
N THR A 441 -25.03 14.87 -21.04
CA THR A 441 -25.10 14.79 -19.57
C THR A 441 -26.53 14.79 -19.01
N ASP A 442 -27.56 15.03 -19.85
CA ASP A 442 -28.95 15.11 -19.43
C ASP A 442 -29.64 13.74 -19.44
N VAL A 443 -30.04 13.27 -18.25
CA VAL A 443 -30.71 11.97 -18.06
C VAL A 443 -32.15 11.92 -18.59
N THR A 444 -32.70 13.05 -19.04
CA THR A 444 -34.07 13.12 -19.58
C THR A 444 -34.09 13.05 -21.11
N GLN A 445 -32.93 13.17 -21.75
CA GLN A 445 -32.80 13.26 -23.20
C GLN A 445 -31.74 12.28 -23.75
N GLY A 446 -31.83 12.00 -25.06
CA GLY A 446 -30.86 11.17 -25.75
C GLY A 446 -30.78 9.74 -25.22
N VAL A 447 -29.58 9.15 -25.28
CA VAL A 447 -29.32 7.77 -24.86
C VAL A 447 -29.46 7.62 -23.34
N LYS A 448 -29.18 8.65 -22.54
CA LYS A 448 -29.29 8.59 -21.07
C LYS A 448 -30.68 8.34 -20.50
N ARG A 449 -31.76 8.60 -21.29
CA ARG A 449 -33.13 8.24 -20.89
C ARG A 449 -33.32 6.74 -20.65
N HIS A 450 -32.50 5.90 -21.32
CA HIS A 450 -32.55 4.44 -21.18
C HIS A 450 -32.06 3.98 -19.82
N GLN A 451 -31.28 4.78 -19.09
CA GLN A 451 -30.76 4.43 -17.77
C GLN A 451 -31.90 4.07 -16.78
N ALA A 452 -32.98 4.82 -16.75
CA ALA A 452 -34.09 4.55 -15.83
C ALA A 452 -34.93 3.31 -16.27
N VAL A 453 -35.09 3.11 -17.56
CA VAL A 453 -35.80 1.92 -18.11
C VAL A 453 -34.99 0.66 -17.83
N ASN A 454 -33.68 0.70 -18.13
CA ASN A 454 -32.78 -0.42 -17.97
C ASN A 454 -32.53 -0.76 -16.48
N GLN A 455 -32.55 0.23 -15.58
CA GLN A 455 -32.55 -0.01 -14.13
C GLN A 455 -33.72 -0.91 -13.70
N SER A 456 -34.92 -0.64 -14.20
CA SER A 456 -36.12 -1.44 -13.87
C SER A 456 -36.00 -2.87 -14.41
N ALA A 457 -35.47 -3.04 -15.63
CA ALA A 457 -35.22 -4.33 -16.24
C ALA A 457 -34.15 -5.13 -15.47
N PHE A 458 -33.08 -4.46 -15.06
CA PHE A 458 -32.01 -5.02 -14.24
C PHE A 458 -32.53 -5.45 -12.85
N ALA A 459 -33.26 -4.58 -12.17
CA ALA A 459 -33.85 -4.89 -10.87
C ALA A 459 -34.79 -6.11 -10.92
N ALA A 460 -35.57 -6.24 -11.98
CA ALA A 460 -36.45 -7.39 -12.20
C ALA A 460 -35.66 -8.68 -12.48
N LYS A 461 -34.63 -8.63 -13.36
CA LYS A 461 -33.78 -9.78 -13.70
C LYS A 461 -33.02 -10.31 -12.49
N TRP A 462 -32.48 -9.43 -11.66
CA TRP A 462 -31.59 -9.76 -10.55
C TRP A 462 -32.20 -9.59 -9.16
N ALA A 463 -33.54 -9.58 -9.06
CA ALA A 463 -34.27 -9.36 -7.80
C ALA A 463 -33.78 -10.24 -6.64
N SER A 464 -33.52 -11.54 -6.91
CA SER A 464 -33.00 -12.48 -5.92
C SER A 464 -31.60 -12.08 -5.40
N ALA A 465 -30.68 -11.76 -6.30
CA ALA A 465 -29.32 -11.35 -5.94
C ALA A 465 -29.34 -10.00 -5.19
N LEU A 466 -30.12 -9.04 -5.66
CA LEU A 466 -30.26 -7.72 -5.06
C LEU A 466 -30.89 -7.76 -3.64
N GLY A 467 -31.63 -8.81 -3.31
CA GLY A 467 -32.18 -9.03 -1.97
C GLY A 467 -31.11 -9.03 -0.86
N ALA A 468 -29.89 -9.45 -1.18
CA ALA A 468 -28.74 -9.44 -0.25
C ALA A 468 -28.03 -8.09 -0.13
N HIS A 469 -28.36 -7.12 -0.99
CA HIS A 469 -27.77 -5.77 -0.97
C HIS A 469 -28.49 -4.86 0.05
N ARG A 470 -27.78 -3.83 0.51
CA ARG A 470 -28.35 -2.82 1.41
C ARG A 470 -29.27 -1.85 0.68
N PRO A 471 -30.21 -1.20 1.39
CA PRO A 471 -30.97 -0.09 0.84
C PRO A 471 -30.04 1.02 0.33
N ASN A 472 -30.46 1.69 -0.74
CA ASN A 472 -29.69 2.71 -1.44
C ASN A 472 -29.05 3.75 -0.50
N GLY A 473 -27.73 3.87 -0.58
CA GLY A 473 -26.92 4.83 0.17
C GLY A 473 -26.79 4.55 1.67
N MET A 474 -27.22 3.38 2.17
CA MET A 474 -27.02 2.96 3.58
C MET A 474 -25.70 2.20 3.72
N HIS A 475 -24.88 2.65 4.70
CA HIS A 475 -23.60 1.99 5.02
C HIS A 475 -22.72 1.74 3.80
N VAL A 476 -22.46 2.81 3.04
CA VAL A 476 -21.62 2.77 1.82
C VAL A 476 -20.26 2.14 2.10
N GLU A 477 -19.69 2.43 3.28
CA GLU A 477 -18.41 1.88 3.76
C GLU A 477 -18.43 0.35 3.94
N LEU A 478 -19.61 -0.23 4.20
CA LEU A 478 -19.78 -1.67 4.30
C LEU A 478 -20.17 -2.28 2.96
N GLU A 479 -20.99 -1.58 2.15
CA GLU A 479 -21.48 -2.09 0.87
C GLU A 479 -20.38 -2.16 -0.18
N ARG A 480 -19.46 -1.19 -0.22
CA ARG A 480 -18.32 -1.22 -1.15
C ARG A 480 -17.42 -2.46 -0.98
N ASP A 481 -17.38 -3.03 0.23
CA ASP A 481 -16.60 -4.22 0.56
C ASP A 481 -17.51 -5.36 1.04
N ARG A 482 -18.73 -5.51 0.46
CA ARG A 482 -19.77 -6.45 0.91
C ARG A 482 -19.37 -7.91 0.84
N PHE A 483 -18.38 -8.24 0.02
CA PHE A 483 -17.86 -9.59 -0.14
C PHE A 483 -16.92 -10.01 1.00
N ALA A 484 -16.48 -9.08 1.82
CA ALA A 484 -15.70 -9.38 2.99
C ALA A 484 -16.55 -10.03 4.08
N THR A 485 -16.06 -11.13 4.64
CA THR A 485 -16.71 -11.86 5.76
C THR A 485 -16.42 -11.21 7.11
N LYS A 486 -15.23 -10.63 7.24
CA LYS A 486 -14.73 -9.90 8.42
C LYS A 486 -13.97 -8.66 8.00
N ARG A 487 -13.81 -7.71 8.92
CA ARG A 487 -13.04 -6.49 8.74
C ARG A 487 -12.00 -6.35 9.84
N MET A 488 -10.75 -6.24 9.47
CA MET A 488 -9.63 -6.14 10.39
C MET A 488 -8.86 -4.83 10.20
N LEU A 489 -8.63 -4.12 11.29
CA LEU A 489 -7.68 -3.02 11.35
C LEU A 489 -6.39 -3.52 12.01
N VAL A 490 -5.26 -3.26 11.38
CA VAL A 490 -3.93 -3.52 11.93
C VAL A 490 -3.21 -2.21 12.15
N ILE A 491 -2.74 -1.98 13.38
CA ILE A 491 -1.93 -0.82 13.76
C ILE A 491 -0.55 -1.33 14.16
N ASP A 492 0.47 -1.02 13.34
CA ASP A 492 1.88 -1.32 13.64
C ASP A 492 2.69 -0.02 13.78
N ALA A 493 3.90 -0.10 14.23
CA ALA A 493 4.75 1.05 14.56
C ALA A 493 5.13 1.90 13.34
N ARG A 494 5.43 1.24 12.21
CA ARG A 494 5.90 1.86 10.96
C ARG A 494 5.37 1.10 9.75
N MET A 495 5.55 1.66 8.56
CA MET A 495 5.30 0.94 7.30
C MET A 495 6.16 -0.33 7.25
N LEU A 496 5.56 -1.40 6.74
CA LEU A 496 6.21 -2.70 6.60
C LEU A 496 7.32 -2.64 5.56
N THR A 497 8.49 -3.14 5.93
CA THR A 497 9.67 -3.27 5.06
C THR A 497 10.13 -4.73 5.05
N PRO A 498 9.43 -5.64 4.37
CA PRO A 498 9.62 -7.09 4.44
C PRO A 498 11.00 -7.56 3.98
N ASP A 499 11.66 -6.77 3.16
CA ASP A 499 13.05 -6.95 2.70
C ASP A 499 14.11 -6.53 3.73
N GLN A 500 13.70 -5.90 4.85
CA GLN A 500 14.62 -5.35 5.84
C GLN A 500 14.50 -5.99 7.22
N ASP A 501 13.29 -6.45 7.59
CA ASP A 501 13.07 -7.07 8.89
C ASP A 501 12.02 -8.20 8.87
N ALA A 502 12.28 -9.24 9.70
CA ALA A 502 11.43 -10.42 9.76
C ALA A 502 10.02 -10.14 10.33
N GLY A 503 9.86 -9.12 11.17
CA GLY A 503 8.55 -8.73 11.70
C GLY A 503 7.65 -8.17 10.61
N SER A 504 8.20 -7.31 9.73
CA SER A 504 7.51 -6.79 8.54
C SER A 504 7.16 -7.91 7.57
N LEU A 505 8.08 -8.86 7.31
CA LEU A 505 7.82 -10.02 6.45
C LEU A 505 6.67 -10.87 6.99
N ARG A 506 6.69 -11.19 8.30
CA ARG A 506 5.62 -11.92 8.98
C ARG A 506 4.29 -11.19 8.88
N MET A 507 4.27 -9.89 9.20
CA MET A 507 3.05 -9.08 9.16
C MET A 507 2.48 -9.03 7.74
N GLN A 508 3.30 -8.81 6.72
CA GLN A 508 2.84 -8.83 5.33
C GLN A 508 2.18 -10.17 4.98
N ALA A 509 2.80 -11.29 5.31
CA ALA A 509 2.22 -12.62 5.07
C ALA A 509 0.89 -12.81 5.81
N MET A 510 0.76 -12.30 7.05
CA MET A 510 -0.50 -12.32 7.80
C MET A 510 -1.61 -11.52 7.10
N LEU A 511 -1.30 -10.30 6.59
CA LEU A 511 -2.25 -9.48 5.86
C LEU A 511 -2.71 -10.16 4.57
N GLU A 512 -1.78 -10.77 3.82
CA GLU A 512 -2.08 -11.53 2.60
C GLU A 512 -3.00 -12.73 2.88
N ILE A 513 -2.68 -13.52 3.90
CA ILE A 513 -3.50 -14.67 4.30
C ILE A 513 -4.89 -14.22 4.76
N ALA A 514 -4.98 -13.15 5.56
CA ALA A 514 -6.26 -12.61 5.99
C ALA A 514 -7.11 -12.15 4.81
N THR A 515 -6.51 -11.47 3.82
CA THR A 515 -7.19 -11.07 2.58
C THR A 515 -7.68 -12.29 1.78
N ALA A 516 -6.86 -13.33 1.65
CA ALA A 516 -7.24 -14.60 1.00
C ALA A 516 -8.38 -15.32 1.74
N LEU A 517 -8.53 -15.11 3.04
CA LEU A 517 -9.65 -15.59 3.86
C LEU A 517 -10.90 -14.68 3.74
N ARG A 518 -10.94 -13.80 2.74
CA ARG A 518 -12.03 -12.82 2.51
C ARG A 518 -12.22 -11.85 3.69
N CYS A 519 -11.16 -11.55 4.41
CA CYS A 519 -11.15 -10.48 5.40
C CYS A 519 -10.78 -9.16 4.72
N LYS A 520 -11.59 -8.10 4.89
CA LYS A 520 -11.19 -6.74 4.50
C LYS A 520 -10.13 -6.26 5.49
N VAL A 521 -8.91 -6.15 5.01
CA VAL A 521 -7.77 -5.69 5.80
C VAL A 521 -7.52 -4.20 5.59
N THR A 522 -7.40 -3.47 6.69
CA THR A 522 -6.95 -2.07 6.73
C THR A 522 -5.69 -2.00 7.57
N PHE A 523 -4.62 -1.50 7.01
CA PHE A 523 -3.33 -1.31 7.68
C PHE A 523 -3.05 0.17 7.91
N VAL A 524 -2.51 0.50 9.08
CA VAL A 524 -2.02 1.85 9.37
C VAL A 524 -0.75 1.78 10.22
N ALA A 525 0.28 2.50 9.80
CA ALA A 525 1.46 2.75 10.62
C ALA A 525 1.15 3.84 11.66
N ASP A 526 1.58 3.67 12.91
CA ASP A 526 1.36 4.65 13.99
C ASP A 526 1.99 6.02 13.70
N ASN A 527 3.11 6.04 12.95
CA ASN A 527 3.76 7.24 12.48
C ASN A 527 3.10 7.87 11.23
N LEU A 528 2.05 7.23 10.68
CA LEU A 528 1.28 7.64 9.50
C LEU A 528 2.13 7.84 8.23
N GLU A 529 3.26 7.17 8.15
CA GLU A 529 4.18 7.27 7.03
C GLU A 529 3.59 6.62 5.76
N HIS A 530 3.81 7.29 4.62
CA HIS A 530 3.60 6.70 3.30
C HIS A 530 4.96 6.25 2.76
N GLY A 531 5.18 4.97 2.71
CA GLY A 531 6.43 4.37 2.24
C GLY A 531 6.24 3.66 0.90
N ALA A 532 6.39 4.36 -0.25
CA ALA A 532 6.56 3.67 -1.52
C ALA A 532 7.93 2.95 -1.54
N PRO A 533 8.07 1.74 -2.15
CA PRO A 533 7.07 0.99 -2.91
C PRO A 533 6.18 0.05 -2.06
N TYR A 534 6.34 0.02 -0.74
CA TYR A 534 5.69 -0.96 0.14
C TYR A 534 4.17 -0.76 0.21
N VAL A 535 3.70 0.51 0.17
CA VAL A 535 2.26 0.81 0.09
C VAL A 535 1.67 0.19 -1.16
N ASP A 536 2.31 0.37 -2.32
CA ASP A 536 1.84 -0.17 -3.60
C ASP A 536 1.78 -1.71 -3.54
N ALA A 537 2.81 -2.35 -2.97
CA ALA A 537 2.83 -3.79 -2.80
C ALA A 537 1.67 -4.32 -1.96
N LEU A 538 1.32 -3.65 -0.86
CA LEU A 538 0.19 -4.02 0.00
C LEU A 538 -1.15 -3.76 -0.68
N THR A 539 -1.32 -2.62 -1.35
CA THR A 539 -2.58 -2.27 -2.01
C THR A 539 -2.90 -3.19 -3.18
N GLN A 540 -1.89 -3.65 -3.93
CA GLN A 540 -2.05 -4.67 -4.97
C GLN A 540 -2.41 -6.06 -4.42
N ARG A 541 -2.25 -6.30 -3.12
CA ARG A 541 -2.69 -7.49 -2.39
C ARG A 541 -4.04 -7.33 -1.68
N GLY A 542 -4.77 -6.26 -1.96
CA GLY A 542 -6.11 -6.01 -1.41
C GLY A 542 -6.13 -5.36 -0.02
N VAL A 543 -5.00 -4.83 0.47
CA VAL A 543 -4.91 -4.15 1.76
C VAL A 543 -5.16 -2.65 1.59
N GLU A 544 -6.15 -2.09 2.30
CA GLU A 544 -6.32 -0.63 2.41
C GLU A 544 -5.24 -0.07 3.33
N VAL A 545 -4.34 0.75 2.81
CA VAL A 545 -3.24 1.35 3.60
C VAL A 545 -3.55 2.80 3.91
N LEU A 546 -3.62 3.13 5.20
CA LEU A 546 -3.95 4.48 5.66
C LEU A 546 -2.70 5.27 6.05
N PHE A 547 -2.60 6.51 5.57
CA PHE A 547 -1.43 7.37 5.79
C PHE A 547 -1.81 8.87 5.82
N HIS A 548 -0.86 9.71 6.24
CA HIS A 548 -1.01 11.17 6.18
C HIS A 548 -0.94 11.65 4.70
N PRO A 549 -1.78 12.61 4.23
CA PRO A 549 -2.65 13.49 5.03
C PRO A 549 -4.09 12.98 5.24
N TYR A 550 -4.45 11.80 4.72
CA TYR A 550 -5.82 11.28 4.76
C TYR A 550 -6.25 10.87 6.17
N VAL A 551 -5.29 10.40 6.97
CA VAL A 551 -5.42 10.19 8.41
C VAL A 551 -4.44 11.12 9.13
N ARG A 552 -4.91 11.83 10.15
CA ARG A 552 -4.09 12.81 10.88
C ARG A 552 -3.58 12.30 12.22
N SER A 553 -4.26 11.30 12.78
CA SER A 553 -3.83 10.57 13.98
C SER A 553 -4.61 9.27 14.10
N ILE A 554 -4.02 8.29 14.78
CA ILE A 554 -4.70 7.02 15.09
C ILE A 554 -5.96 7.27 15.93
N SER A 555 -5.93 8.22 16.86
CA SER A 555 -7.12 8.57 17.67
C SER A 555 -8.25 9.12 16.80
N GLU A 556 -7.97 9.95 15.80
CA GLU A 556 -9.00 10.40 14.84
C GLU A 556 -9.56 9.25 14.02
N LEU A 557 -8.70 8.36 13.53
CA LEU A 557 -9.10 7.18 12.80
C LEU A 557 -10.07 6.32 13.63
N LEU A 558 -9.69 6.00 14.86
CA LEU A 558 -10.50 5.19 15.76
C LEU A 558 -11.86 5.85 16.09
N MET A 559 -11.88 7.16 16.36
CA MET A 559 -13.14 7.87 16.60
C MET A 559 -14.09 7.83 15.39
N ARG A 560 -13.56 7.76 14.16
CA ARG A 560 -14.35 7.83 12.94
C ARG A 560 -14.75 6.46 12.39
N ARG A 561 -13.86 5.47 12.48
CA ARG A 561 -13.98 4.21 11.74
C ARG A 561 -13.90 2.96 12.62
N ALA A 562 -13.63 3.05 13.93
CA ALA A 562 -13.41 1.88 14.76
C ALA A 562 -14.60 0.89 14.76
N GLN A 563 -15.84 1.38 14.59
CA GLN A 563 -17.04 0.55 14.52
C GLN A 563 -17.19 -0.21 13.18
N GLU A 564 -16.38 0.07 12.18
CA GLU A 564 -16.35 -0.69 10.91
C GLU A 564 -15.65 -2.04 11.07
N PHE A 565 -14.84 -2.22 12.14
CA PHE A 565 -13.93 -3.35 12.29
C PHE A 565 -14.45 -4.38 13.28
N ASP A 566 -14.39 -5.65 12.88
CA ASP A 566 -14.70 -6.81 13.73
C ASP A 566 -13.47 -7.21 14.57
N VAL A 567 -12.27 -6.95 14.05
CA VAL A 567 -10.97 -7.25 14.69
C VAL A 567 -10.09 -6.01 14.64
N ILE A 568 -9.46 -5.65 15.76
CA ILE A 568 -8.43 -4.60 15.79
C ILE A 568 -7.17 -5.19 16.41
N MET A 569 -6.13 -5.33 15.59
CA MET A 569 -4.83 -5.85 15.98
C MET A 569 -3.86 -4.71 16.28
N LEU A 570 -3.25 -4.77 17.45
CA LEU A 570 -2.21 -3.85 17.93
C LEU A 570 -0.88 -4.60 17.97
N SER A 571 0.03 -4.27 17.06
CA SER A 571 1.31 -4.95 16.95
C SER A 571 2.37 -4.22 17.75
N ARG A 572 3.08 -4.91 18.60
CA ARG A 572 4.11 -4.46 19.53
C ARG A 572 3.58 -3.81 20.82
N HIS A 573 4.25 -4.06 21.94
CA HIS A 573 3.81 -3.63 23.28
C HIS A 573 3.59 -2.11 23.39
N TYR A 574 4.46 -1.28 22.81
CA TYR A 574 4.34 0.19 22.91
C TYR A 574 3.21 0.76 22.06
N ILE A 575 2.78 0.08 20.98
CA ILE A 575 1.59 0.41 20.21
C ILE A 575 0.34 0.01 21.00
N ALA A 576 0.32 -1.20 21.55
CA ALA A 576 -0.76 -1.64 22.42
C ALA A 576 -0.92 -0.70 23.63
N ALA A 577 0.16 -0.34 24.32
CA ALA A 577 0.13 0.59 25.45
C ALA A 577 -0.46 1.96 25.10
N ARG A 578 -0.23 2.44 23.89
CA ARG A 578 -0.73 3.75 23.42
C ARG A 578 -2.20 3.73 23.06
N HIS A 579 -2.69 2.64 22.48
CA HIS A 579 -3.98 2.65 21.79
C HIS A 579 -5.04 1.71 22.39
N ILE A 580 -4.72 0.69 23.17
CA ILE A 580 -5.66 -0.36 23.60
C ILE A 580 -6.89 0.20 24.33
N ASP A 581 -6.71 1.17 25.23
CA ASP A 581 -7.80 1.79 25.97
C ASP A 581 -8.69 2.66 25.07
N THR A 582 -8.10 3.30 24.05
CA THR A 582 -8.85 4.07 23.05
C THR A 582 -9.64 3.15 22.12
N VAL A 583 -9.05 2.04 21.69
CA VAL A 583 -9.73 1.01 20.89
C VAL A 583 -10.91 0.42 21.65
N ARG A 584 -10.72 0.01 22.91
CA ARG A 584 -11.79 -0.57 23.72
C ARG A 584 -12.99 0.37 23.88
N LYS A 585 -12.73 1.68 24.00
CA LYS A 585 -13.79 2.71 24.08
C LYS A 585 -14.48 2.97 22.75
N ALA A 586 -13.72 2.99 21.65
CA ALA A 586 -14.24 3.35 20.32
C ALA A 586 -14.94 2.16 19.63
N ALA A 587 -14.49 0.93 19.87
CA ALA A 587 -15.00 -0.30 19.29
C ALA A 587 -15.23 -1.39 20.37
N PRO A 588 -16.21 -1.22 21.25
CA PRO A 588 -16.41 -2.13 22.40
C PRO A 588 -16.76 -3.57 22.00
N ARG A 589 -17.21 -3.78 20.76
CA ARG A 589 -17.57 -5.10 20.22
C ARG A 589 -16.44 -5.77 19.44
N ALA A 590 -15.45 -5.00 18.98
CA ALA A 590 -14.35 -5.56 18.20
C ALA A 590 -13.48 -6.48 19.07
N LEU A 591 -13.01 -7.57 18.47
CA LEU A 591 -11.97 -8.42 19.06
C LEU A 591 -10.65 -7.66 19.05
N ILE A 592 -10.11 -7.36 20.24
CA ILE A 592 -8.81 -6.73 20.38
C ILE A 592 -7.73 -7.79 20.44
N VAL A 593 -6.86 -7.77 19.44
CA VAL A 593 -5.72 -8.67 19.33
C VAL A 593 -4.44 -7.91 19.66
N PHE A 594 -3.68 -8.39 20.62
CA PHE A 594 -2.34 -7.92 20.90
C PHE A 594 -1.32 -8.86 20.26
N ASP A 595 -0.66 -8.41 19.19
CA ASP A 595 0.44 -9.13 18.57
C ASP A 595 1.76 -8.69 19.22
N THR A 596 2.37 -9.56 20.01
CA THR A 596 3.59 -9.24 20.78
C THR A 596 4.81 -9.06 19.88
N VAL A 597 4.86 -9.77 18.73
CA VAL A 597 6.01 -9.93 17.83
C VAL A 597 7.14 -10.75 18.50
N ASP A 598 7.48 -10.40 19.71
CA ASP A 598 8.27 -11.14 20.70
C ASP A 598 7.90 -10.63 22.11
N LEU A 599 8.10 -11.42 23.14
CA LEU A 599 7.94 -10.96 24.51
C LEU A 599 9.13 -10.07 24.91
N HIS A 600 8.90 -8.77 24.91
CA HIS A 600 9.96 -7.77 25.14
C HIS A 600 10.57 -7.89 26.54
N PHE A 601 9.74 -8.16 27.57
CA PHE A 601 10.27 -8.33 28.92
C PHE A 601 11.23 -9.53 29.00
N LEU A 602 10.96 -10.62 28.29
CA LEU A 602 11.80 -11.81 28.29
C LEU A 602 13.18 -11.51 27.68
N ARG A 603 13.21 -10.73 26.61
CA ARG A 603 14.45 -10.26 26.00
C ARG A 603 15.26 -9.36 26.93
N GLU A 604 14.59 -8.41 27.62
CA GLU A 604 15.24 -7.51 28.58
C GLU A 604 15.73 -8.25 29.83
N GLU A 605 14.98 -9.23 30.33
CA GLU A 605 15.45 -10.08 31.45
C GLU A 605 16.71 -10.89 31.10
N ARG A 606 16.79 -11.40 29.88
CA ARG A 606 17.97 -12.13 29.39
C ARG A 606 19.16 -11.23 29.19
N LEU A 607 18.95 -10.03 28.65
CA LEU A 607 20.00 -9.01 28.55
C LEU A 607 20.53 -8.62 29.95
N ALA A 608 19.62 -8.37 30.91
CA ALA A 608 19.98 -8.03 32.28
C ALA A 608 20.75 -9.14 33.00
N LYS A 609 20.50 -10.42 32.67
CA LYS A 609 21.27 -11.54 33.17
C LYS A 609 22.68 -11.60 32.56
N LEU A 610 22.79 -11.26 31.26
CA LEU A 610 24.08 -11.28 30.56
C LEU A 610 25.01 -10.13 31.02
N GLU A 611 24.47 -8.92 31.15
CA GLU A 611 25.22 -7.71 31.49
C GLU A 611 25.44 -7.57 33.02
N GLY A 612 24.52 -8.13 33.79
CA GLY A 612 24.45 -7.93 35.24
C GLY A 612 23.95 -6.53 35.62
N GLY A 613 23.67 -6.32 36.90
CA GLY A 613 23.33 -4.99 37.42
C GLY A 613 21.86 -4.84 37.90
N ARG A 614 21.72 -4.12 39.04
CA ARG A 614 20.43 -3.92 39.71
C ARG A 614 19.44 -3.06 38.89
N LEU A 615 19.96 -2.07 38.14
CA LEU A 615 19.16 -1.18 37.32
C LEU A 615 18.54 -1.91 36.11
N ALA A 616 19.32 -2.74 35.41
CA ALA A 616 18.86 -3.55 34.30
C ALA A 616 17.75 -4.54 34.75
N ALA A 617 17.96 -5.22 35.88
CA ALA A 617 16.98 -6.10 36.47
C ALA A 617 15.70 -5.39 36.95
N HIS A 618 15.79 -4.13 37.40
CA HIS A 618 14.63 -3.32 37.76
C HIS A 618 13.82 -2.92 36.52
N SER A 619 14.51 -2.45 35.47
CA SER A 619 13.89 -2.10 34.18
C SER A 619 13.14 -3.29 33.57
N ALA A 620 13.76 -4.47 33.54
CA ALA A 620 13.14 -5.68 33.03
C ALA A 620 11.87 -6.09 33.81
N ARG A 621 11.89 -5.95 35.15
CA ARG A 621 10.68 -6.21 35.98
C ARG A 621 9.56 -5.21 35.70
N SER A 622 9.87 -3.93 35.53
CA SER A 622 8.86 -2.93 35.17
C SER A 622 8.23 -3.24 33.80
N ARG A 623 9.08 -3.58 32.83
CA ARG A 623 8.63 -3.99 31.49
C ARG A 623 7.70 -5.19 31.54
N ARG A 624 8.05 -6.19 32.35
CA ARG A 624 7.20 -7.38 32.54
C ARG A 624 5.83 -7.02 33.08
N ALA A 625 5.74 -6.16 34.09
CA ALA A 625 4.47 -5.73 34.65
C ALA A 625 3.62 -4.98 33.62
N ASP A 626 4.23 -4.07 32.85
CA ASP A 626 3.57 -3.31 31.80
C ASP A 626 3.02 -4.22 30.70
N GLU A 627 3.82 -5.16 30.22
CA GLU A 627 3.42 -6.05 29.12
C GLU A 627 2.36 -7.06 29.56
N LEU A 628 2.44 -7.61 30.77
CA LEU A 628 1.39 -8.46 31.36
C LEU A 628 0.06 -7.70 31.57
N ALA A 629 0.10 -6.42 31.91
CA ALA A 629 -1.08 -5.59 32.02
C ALA A 629 -1.75 -5.36 30.65
N LEU A 630 -0.99 -5.28 29.56
CA LEU A 630 -1.53 -5.19 28.19
C LEU A 630 -2.16 -6.51 27.76
N ILE A 631 -1.49 -7.64 28.04
CA ILE A 631 -2.00 -8.99 27.78
C ILE A 631 -3.34 -9.21 28.49
N ALA A 632 -3.49 -8.76 29.74
CA ALA A 632 -4.77 -8.84 30.46
C ALA A 632 -5.88 -7.97 29.87
N LYS A 633 -5.56 -6.89 29.13
CA LYS A 633 -6.54 -6.00 28.47
C LYS A 633 -6.96 -6.49 27.09
N ALA A 634 -6.15 -7.31 26.43
CA ALA A 634 -6.45 -7.86 25.11
C ALA A 634 -7.44 -9.03 25.21
N ASP A 635 -8.25 -9.23 24.18
CA ASP A 635 -9.14 -10.42 24.11
C ASP A 635 -8.35 -11.66 23.65
N VAL A 636 -7.34 -11.44 22.82
CA VAL A 636 -6.39 -12.46 22.35
C VAL A 636 -4.98 -11.86 22.30
N THR A 637 -4.02 -12.62 22.78
CA THR A 637 -2.59 -12.30 22.63
C THR A 637 -1.95 -13.29 21.67
N LEU A 638 -1.26 -12.80 20.64
CA LEU A 638 -0.48 -13.62 19.74
C LEU A 638 0.97 -13.66 20.21
N VAL A 639 1.51 -14.87 20.27
CA VAL A 639 2.93 -15.13 20.51
C VAL A 639 3.52 -15.91 19.35
N VAL A 640 4.84 -15.90 19.22
CA VAL A 640 5.53 -16.49 18.06
C VAL A 640 6.11 -17.88 18.32
N SER A 641 6.13 -18.35 19.56
CA SER A 641 6.67 -19.68 19.92
C SER A 641 5.91 -20.33 21.05
N ASP A 642 5.99 -21.68 21.11
CA ASP A 642 5.46 -22.47 22.22
C ASP A 642 6.17 -22.13 23.54
N ALA A 643 7.46 -21.76 23.49
CA ALA A 643 8.20 -21.31 24.66
C ALA A 643 7.57 -20.05 25.26
N GLU A 644 7.20 -19.07 24.45
CA GLU A 644 6.52 -17.85 24.92
C GLU A 644 5.10 -18.17 25.41
N GLN A 645 4.40 -19.07 24.72
CA GLN A 645 3.08 -19.52 25.15
C GLN A 645 3.13 -20.20 26.52
N ALA A 646 4.12 -21.06 26.75
CA ALA A 646 4.35 -21.69 28.06
C ALA A 646 4.61 -20.67 29.18
N VAL A 647 5.47 -19.66 28.90
CA VAL A 647 5.73 -18.57 29.85
C VAL A 647 4.46 -17.79 30.19
N LEU A 648 3.61 -17.46 29.21
CA LEU A 648 2.37 -16.74 29.45
C LEU A 648 1.30 -17.62 30.12
N LYS A 649 1.31 -18.93 29.89
CA LYS A 649 0.42 -19.87 30.59
C LYS A 649 0.65 -19.84 32.11
N GLU A 650 1.90 -19.64 32.54
CA GLU A 650 2.26 -19.50 33.96
C GLU A 650 1.96 -18.09 34.49
N LEU A 651 2.31 -17.04 33.73
CA LEU A 651 2.29 -15.65 34.20
C LEU A 651 0.92 -14.97 34.03
N ALA A 652 0.13 -15.41 33.04
CA ALA A 652 -1.17 -14.84 32.70
C ALA A 652 -2.20 -15.94 32.34
N PRO A 653 -2.48 -16.90 33.26
CA PRO A 653 -3.29 -18.09 32.97
C PRO A 653 -4.73 -17.80 32.55
N ALA A 654 -5.26 -16.62 32.88
CA ALA A 654 -6.59 -16.16 32.47
C ALA A 654 -6.63 -15.57 31.05
N SER A 655 -5.52 -15.29 30.44
CA SER A 655 -5.42 -14.66 29.13
C SER A 655 -5.49 -15.71 28.01
N ARG A 656 -6.21 -15.39 26.93
CA ARG A 656 -6.25 -16.24 25.74
C ARG A 656 -5.00 -15.98 24.90
N VAL A 657 -4.11 -16.95 24.85
CA VAL A 657 -2.86 -16.90 24.10
C VAL A 657 -2.95 -17.83 22.89
N MET A 658 -2.65 -17.32 21.69
CA MET A 658 -2.61 -18.10 20.46
C MET A 658 -1.22 -18.03 19.83
N LEU A 659 -0.79 -19.14 19.26
CA LEU A 659 0.47 -19.22 18.52
C LEU A 659 0.24 -18.76 17.09
N LEU A 660 1.01 -17.78 16.65
CA LEU A 660 1.15 -17.38 15.24
C LEU A 660 2.60 -16.98 15.01
N SER A 661 3.39 -17.91 14.50
CA SER A 661 4.84 -17.79 14.38
C SER A 661 5.26 -16.95 13.15
N THR A 662 6.56 -16.92 12.85
CA THR A 662 7.08 -16.43 11.56
C THR A 662 6.57 -17.31 10.43
N ILE A 663 6.42 -16.73 9.22
CA ILE A 663 5.76 -17.40 8.10
C ILE A 663 6.78 -17.48 6.96
N HIS A 664 7.09 -18.71 6.54
CA HIS A 664 8.07 -19.00 5.50
C HIS A 664 7.59 -20.16 4.62
N GLU A 665 8.08 -20.20 3.39
CA GLU A 665 7.83 -21.31 2.46
C GLU A 665 9.16 -21.88 1.96
N PRO A 666 9.35 -23.20 1.95
CA PRO A 666 10.52 -23.81 1.33
C PRO A 666 10.60 -23.48 -0.15
N VAL A 667 11.76 -23.00 -0.61
CA VAL A 667 12.03 -22.74 -2.02
C VAL A 667 12.01 -24.06 -2.80
N ALA A 668 11.31 -24.07 -3.94
CA ALA A 668 11.06 -25.31 -4.69
C ALA A 668 12.35 -26.00 -5.16
N ARG A 669 13.33 -25.25 -5.61
CA ARG A 669 14.62 -25.76 -6.09
C ARG A 669 15.76 -24.95 -5.45
N VAL A 670 16.70 -25.64 -4.85
CA VAL A 670 17.88 -25.04 -4.22
C VAL A 670 19.15 -25.77 -4.67
N PRO A 671 20.28 -25.06 -4.80
CA PRO A 671 21.57 -25.71 -5.11
C PRO A 671 21.99 -26.68 -3.99
N GLY A 672 22.58 -27.82 -4.35
CA GLY A 672 23.16 -28.77 -3.40
C GLY A 672 24.54 -28.32 -2.87
N TRP A 673 25.08 -29.08 -1.94
CA TRP A 673 26.36 -28.82 -1.23
C TRP A 673 27.54 -28.45 -2.15
N ALA A 674 27.72 -29.18 -3.25
CA ALA A 674 28.88 -28.99 -4.14
C ALA A 674 28.93 -27.63 -4.81
N ALA A 675 27.75 -27.02 -5.06
CA ALA A 675 27.62 -25.71 -5.72
C ALA A 675 27.80 -24.53 -4.75
N ARG A 676 27.88 -24.79 -3.45
CA ARG A 676 27.85 -23.74 -2.40
C ARG A 676 29.22 -23.58 -1.75
N ARG A 677 29.50 -22.36 -1.27
CA ARG A 677 30.74 -22.01 -0.52
C ARG A 677 30.42 -20.86 0.45
N GLY A 678 31.34 -20.64 1.41
CA GLY A 678 31.25 -19.51 2.33
C GLY A 678 30.21 -19.65 3.44
N ILE A 679 30.17 -18.63 4.27
CA ILE A 679 29.34 -18.52 5.48
C ILE A 679 28.51 -17.25 5.35
N VAL A 680 27.25 -17.23 5.81
CA VAL A 680 26.42 -16.04 5.77
C VAL A 680 25.72 -15.80 7.10
N PHE A 681 25.68 -14.51 7.49
CA PHE A 681 24.81 -14.00 8.55
C PHE A 681 23.83 -13.00 7.95
N VAL A 682 22.55 -13.11 8.31
CA VAL A 682 21.51 -12.15 7.93
C VAL A 682 20.87 -11.54 9.17
N GLY A 683 20.82 -10.20 9.28
CA GLY A 683 20.14 -9.56 10.41
C GLY A 683 20.32 -8.05 10.48
N GLY A 684 19.23 -7.30 10.65
CA GLY A 684 19.28 -5.84 10.80
C GLY A 684 20.00 -5.39 12.08
N PHE A 685 20.83 -4.35 11.96
CA PHE A 685 21.69 -3.87 13.04
C PHE A 685 21.05 -2.78 13.93
N GLU A 686 19.78 -2.44 13.71
CA GLU A 686 18.96 -1.76 14.72
C GLU A 686 18.63 -2.68 15.91
N HIS A 687 18.76 -4.00 15.73
CA HIS A 687 18.48 -4.99 16.75
C HIS A 687 19.76 -5.30 17.55
N PRO A 688 19.85 -4.87 18.82
CA PRO A 688 21.08 -5.01 19.61
C PRO A 688 21.64 -6.45 19.72
N PRO A 689 20.80 -7.51 19.80
CA PRO A 689 21.31 -8.88 19.78
C PRO A 689 22.11 -9.23 18.53
N ASN A 690 21.81 -8.65 17.35
CA ASN A 690 22.58 -8.90 16.14
C ASN A 690 23.97 -8.22 16.19
N VAL A 691 24.04 -7.02 16.77
CA VAL A 691 25.30 -6.30 16.98
C VAL A 691 26.22 -7.08 17.92
N ASP A 692 25.68 -7.54 19.04
CA ASP A 692 26.38 -8.36 20.00
C ASP A 692 26.88 -9.67 19.37
N ALA A 693 26.01 -10.38 18.67
CA ALA A 693 26.32 -11.63 17.99
C ALA A 693 27.50 -11.52 17.01
N MET A 694 27.48 -10.47 16.16
CA MET A 694 28.55 -10.27 15.18
C MET A 694 29.89 -9.86 15.85
N ARG A 695 29.84 -9.08 16.91
CA ARG A 695 31.07 -8.77 17.71
C ARG A 695 31.65 -10.01 18.35
N TRP A 696 30.79 -10.84 18.96
CA TRP A 696 31.21 -12.09 19.55
C TRP A 696 31.79 -13.05 18.50
N TYR A 697 31.10 -13.23 17.39
CA TYR A 697 31.52 -14.07 16.29
C TYR A 697 32.87 -13.62 15.70
N ALA A 698 33.01 -12.34 15.39
CA ALA A 698 34.23 -11.80 14.79
C ALA A 698 35.44 -11.90 15.74
N LYS A 699 35.23 -11.68 17.06
CA LYS A 699 36.28 -11.62 18.02
C LYS A 699 36.66 -12.99 18.56
N GLU A 700 35.69 -13.82 18.90
CA GLU A 700 35.90 -15.08 19.61
C GLU A 700 35.84 -16.31 18.70
N VAL A 701 34.94 -16.34 17.70
CA VAL A 701 34.72 -17.53 16.85
C VAL A 701 35.57 -17.50 15.58
N MET A 702 35.65 -16.36 14.91
CA MET A 702 36.33 -16.23 13.61
C MET A 702 37.81 -16.64 13.61
N PRO A 703 38.59 -16.41 14.69
CA PRO A 703 39.97 -16.92 14.76
C PRO A 703 40.04 -18.46 14.63
N HIS A 704 39.06 -19.17 15.20
CA HIS A 704 38.98 -20.64 15.09
C HIS A 704 38.52 -21.07 13.70
N VAL A 705 37.55 -20.35 13.10
CA VAL A 705 37.09 -20.59 11.72
C VAL A 705 38.25 -20.44 10.74
N ARG A 706 39.06 -19.39 10.85
CA ARG A 706 40.25 -19.17 10.00
C ARG A 706 41.24 -20.32 10.05
N ARG A 707 41.40 -20.92 11.24
CA ARG A 707 42.29 -22.07 11.43
C ARG A 707 41.74 -23.34 10.80
N LEU A 708 40.41 -23.57 10.90
CA LEU A 708 39.76 -24.80 10.43
C LEU A 708 39.41 -24.74 8.93
N LEU A 709 39.03 -23.57 8.44
CA LEU A 709 38.57 -23.33 7.07
C LEU A 709 39.35 -22.15 6.45
N PRO A 710 40.63 -22.29 6.16
CA PRO A 710 41.42 -21.20 5.57
C PRO A 710 40.86 -20.78 4.21
N GLY A 711 40.69 -19.45 4.02
CA GLY A 711 40.21 -18.87 2.78
C GLY A 711 38.68 -18.91 2.60
N VAL A 712 37.91 -19.32 3.61
CA VAL A 712 36.43 -19.24 3.58
C VAL A 712 35.98 -17.91 4.12
N SER A 713 35.21 -17.18 3.32
CA SER A 713 34.66 -15.86 3.69
C SER A 713 33.34 -15.97 4.43
N THR A 714 33.12 -15.06 5.37
CA THR A 714 31.84 -14.79 6.05
C THR A 714 31.22 -13.52 5.51
N TYR A 715 30.02 -13.62 4.96
CA TYR A 715 29.23 -12.50 4.45
C TYR A 715 28.22 -12.04 5.50
N VAL A 716 28.23 -10.76 5.83
CA VAL A 716 27.36 -10.14 6.83
C VAL A 716 26.40 -9.20 6.14
N ILE A 717 25.12 -9.58 6.12
CA ILE A 717 24.05 -8.88 5.42
C ILE A 717 23.06 -8.31 6.43
N GLY A 718 22.70 -7.04 6.27
CA GLY A 718 21.66 -6.42 7.08
C GLY A 718 21.58 -4.91 6.94
N SER A 719 20.39 -4.38 7.17
CA SER A 719 20.14 -2.93 7.13
C SER A 719 20.76 -2.22 8.34
N ARG A 720 21.05 -0.92 8.18
CA ARG A 720 21.48 0.00 9.24
C ARG A 720 22.72 -0.47 9.98
N VAL A 721 23.74 -0.81 9.23
CA VAL A 721 25.05 -1.19 9.76
C VAL A 721 25.60 -0.06 10.64
N THR A 722 26.09 -0.43 11.82
CA THR A 722 26.71 0.53 12.75
C THR A 722 28.23 0.61 12.50
N ALA A 723 28.86 1.74 12.83
CA ALA A 723 30.28 1.90 12.69
C ALA A 723 31.09 0.78 13.42
N SER A 724 30.54 0.23 14.50
CA SER A 724 31.15 -0.88 15.23
C SER A 724 31.09 -2.22 14.50
N ILE A 725 30.16 -2.41 13.57
CA ILE A 725 30.08 -3.58 12.69
C ILE A 725 30.93 -3.36 11.45
N GLU A 726 30.91 -2.15 10.86
CA GLU A 726 31.79 -1.78 9.75
C GLU A 726 33.27 -1.98 10.09
N ALA A 727 33.66 -1.63 11.30
CA ALA A 727 35.02 -1.80 11.80
C ALA A 727 35.49 -3.28 11.95
N LEU A 728 34.56 -4.25 11.83
CA LEU A 728 34.88 -5.69 11.80
C LEU A 728 35.29 -6.20 10.42
N ALA A 729 35.11 -5.39 9.38
CA ALA A 729 35.39 -5.79 7.99
C ALA A 729 36.85 -6.20 7.79
N ALA A 730 37.06 -7.32 7.11
CA ALA A 730 38.35 -7.87 6.71
C ALA A 730 38.20 -8.63 5.39
N ASP A 731 39.30 -9.09 4.77
CA ASP A 731 39.25 -9.79 3.48
C ASP A 731 38.35 -11.02 3.49
N ASP A 732 38.25 -11.71 4.62
CA ASP A 732 37.41 -12.89 4.84
C ASP A 732 36.18 -12.64 5.72
N PHE A 733 35.95 -11.37 6.12
CA PHE A 733 34.79 -10.93 6.88
C PHE A 733 34.13 -9.73 6.17
N VAL A 734 33.25 -10.04 5.22
CA VAL A 734 32.70 -9.08 4.26
C VAL A 734 31.38 -8.48 4.77
N VAL A 735 31.40 -7.22 5.17
CA VAL A 735 30.19 -6.50 5.59
C VAL A 735 29.51 -5.87 4.37
N LEU A 736 28.45 -6.49 3.88
CA LEU A 736 27.73 -6.05 2.67
C LEU A 736 26.69 -4.96 2.93
N GLY A 737 26.24 -4.83 4.18
CA GLY A 737 25.14 -3.92 4.48
C GLY A 737 23.79 -4.42 3.98
N TYR A 738 22.91 -3.50 3.62
CA TYR A 738 21.61 -3.84 3.04
C TYR A 738 21.75 -4.36 1.61
N VAL A 739 21.15 -5.52 1.37
CA VAL A 739 21.07 -6.15 0.04
C VAL A 739 19.60 -6.36 -0.29
N PRO A 740 19.09 -5.83 -1.42
CA PRO A 740 17.66 -5.92 -1.78
C PRO A 740 17.16 -7.35 -1.96
N ASP A 741 18.01 -8.23 -2.52
CA ASP A 741 17.73 -9.65 -2.68
C ASP A 741 18.85 -10.49 -2.04
N ILE A 742 18.50 -11.18 -0.95
CA ILE A 742 19.45 -12.03 -0.22
C ILE A 742 19.51 -13.47 -0.75
N ALA A 743 18.57 -13.89 -1.61
CA ALA A 743 18.48 -15.26 -2.12
C ALA A 743 19.81 -15.74 -2.77
N PRO A 744 20.50 -14.95 -3.62
CA PRO A 744 21.78 -15.38 -4.21
C PRO A 744 22.83 -15.73 -3.18
N TYR A 745 22.88 -15.02 -2.04
CA TYR A 745 23.84 -15.32 -0.97
C TYR A 745 23.45 -16.56 -0.16
N LEU A 746 22.14 -16.72 0.11
CA LEU A 746 21.62 -17.91 0.78
C LEU A 746 21.81 -19.17 -0.07
N GLU A 747 21.81 -19.05 -1.38
CA GLU A 747 22.01 -20.15 -2.33
C GLU A 747 23.49 -20.40 -2.63
N ALA A 748 24.33 -19.39 -2.56
CA ALA A 748 25.76 -19.51 -2.79
C ALA A 748 26.55 -19.94 -1.55
N CYS A 749 26.11 -19.56 -0.34
CA CYS A 749 26.78 -19.92 0.91
C CYS A 749 26.46 -21.36 1.32
N ARG A 750 27.41 -22.01 2.02
CA ARG A 750 27.30 -23.39 2.49
C ARG A 750 26.75 -23.49 3.91
N VAL A 751 26.94 -22.46 4.71
CA VAL A 751 26.51 -22.41 6.12
C VAL A 751 25.90 -21.05 6.42
N SER A 752 24.74 -21.03 7.07
CA SER A 752 24.21 -19.84 7.75
C SER A 752 24.54 -19.89 9.23
N ILE A 753 24.82 -18.74 9.84
CA ILE A 753 25.11 -18.68 11.28
C ILE A 753 24.09 -17.82 12.03
N SER A 754 23.75 -18.25 13.25
CA SER A 754 22.94 -17.47 14.19
C SER A 754 23.57 -17.49 15.59
N PRO A 755 24.63 -16.69 15.81
CA PRO A 755 25.43 -16.73 17.06
C PRO A 755 24.89 -15.77 18.12
N LEU A 756 23.56 -15.76 18.37
CA LEU A 756 22.92 -14.89 19.35
C LEU A 756 23.20 -15.36 20.77
N ARG A 757 23.67 -14.48 21.66
CA ARG A 757 23.89 -14.78 23.09
C ARG A 757 22.68 -14.42 23.96
N TYR A 758 21.78 -13.60 23.47
CA TYR A 758 20.48 -13.27 24.08
C TYR A 758 19.45 -12.90 23.05
N GLY A 759 18.17 -12.98 23.40
CA GLY A 759 17.04 -12.67 22.52
C GLY A 759 15.75 -13.28 23.02
N ALA A 760 14.65 -12.99 22.36
CA ALA A 760 13.35 -13.64 22.56
C ALA A 760 12.73 -13.94 21.18
N GLY A 761 11.63 -14.68 21.15
CA GLY A 761 10.89 -15.02 19.94
C GLY A 761 11.63 -15.94 18.96
N VAL A 762 10.98 -16.26 17.86
CA VAL A 762 11.49 -17.07 16.75
C VAL A 762 12.45 -16.26 15.89
N LYS A 763 13.56 -16.88 15.52
CA LYS A 763 14.60 -16.21 14.73
C LYS A 763 14.34 -16.38 13.23
N GLY A 764 13.57 -15.46 12.64
CA GLY A 764 13.20 -15.51 11.22
C GLY A 764 14.36 -15.76 10.27
N LYS A 765 15.59 -15.27 10.58
CA LYS A 765 16.80 -15.53 9.79
C LYS A 765 17.13 -17.02 9.65
N ILE A 766 16.86 -17.82 10.68
CA ILE A 766 17.05 -19.27 10.65
C ILE A 766 16.05 -19.89 9.69
N ASN A 767 14.77 -19.57 9.83
CA ASN A 767 13.73 -20.06 8.92
C ASN A 767 13.96 -19.60 7.47
N THR A 768 14.41 -18.36 7.26
CA THR A 768 14.80 -17.89 5.92
C THR A 768 15.95 -18.71 5.33
N ALA A 769 17.01 -18.99 6.09
CA ALA A 769 18.12 -19.84 5.63
C ALA A 769 17.64 -21.27 5.33
N MET A 770 16.87 -21.87 6.24
CA MET A 770 16.33 -23.24 6.07
C MET A 770 15.35 -23.34 4.90
N SER A 771 14.54 -22.32 4.62
CA SER A 771 13.66 -22.33 3.44
C SER A 771 14.42 -22.36 2.11
N HIS A 772 15.65 -21.84 2.08
CA HIS A 772 16.60 -21.95 0.96
C HIS A 772 17.49 -23.21 1.04
N GLY A 773 17.14 -24.19 1.89
CA GLY A 773 17.90 -25.41 2.08
C GLY A 773 19.32 -25.16 2.60
N LEU A 774 19.56 -24.04 3.27
CA LEU A 774 20.88 -23.69 3.81
C LEU A 774 20.98 -24.13 5.28
N PRO A 775 21.85 -25.12 5.62
CA PRO A 775 22.06 -25.52 6.99
C PRO A 775 22.54 -24.41 7.90
N VAL A 776 22.11 -24.47 9.14
CA VAL A 776 22.36 -23.43 10.14
C VAL A 776 23.22 -23.98 11.27
N VAL A 777 24.22 -23.20 11.69
CA VAL A 777 24.91 -23.35 12.99
C VAL A 777 24.42 -22.23 13.90
N ALA A 778 23.95 -22.60 15.09
CA ALA A 778 23.24 -21.66 15.96
C ALA A 778 23.62 -21.91 17.43
N THR A 779 23.38 -20.88 18.26
CA THR A 779 23.45 -21.06 19.74
C THR A 779 22.13 -21.61 20.27
N THR A 780 22.13 -22.14 21.48
CA THR A 780 20.93 -22.61 22.18
C THR A 780 19.82 -21.53 22.23
N VAL A 781 20.21 -20.27 22.49
CA VAL A 781 19.28 -19.13 22.49
C VAL A 781 18.66 -18.89 21.10
N SER A 782 19.41 -19.17 20.05
CA SER A 782 18.94 -18.94 18.67
C SER A 782 17.88 -19.96 18.25
N VAL A 783 17.93 -21.19 18.71
CA VAL A 783 17.02 -22.29 18.31
C VAL A 783 15.80 -22.43 19.22
N GLU A 784 15.73 -21.67 20.31
CA GLU A 784 14.65 -21.76 21.26
C GLU A 784 13.27 -21.49 20.60
N GLY A 785 12.32 -22.40 20.83
CA GLY A 785 10.95 -22.31 20.29
C GLY A 785 10.84 -22.49 18.77
N MET A 786 11.86 -23.13 18.16
CA MET A 786 11.91 -23.32 16.71
C MET A 786 11.71 -24.80 16.28
N HIS A 787 11.38 -25.70 17.19
CA HIS A 787 11.18 -27.14 16.92
C HIS A 787 12.39 -27.80 16.27
N LEU A 788 13.60 -27.33 16.55
CA LEU A 788 14.84 -27.81 15.96
C LEU A 788 15.56 -28.79 16.88
N ALA A 789 16.10 -29.86 16.30
CA ALA A 789 16.90 -30.87 16.99
C ALA A 789 18.36 -30.82 16.50
N ASP A 790 19.30 -30.77 17.46
CA ASP A 790 20.73 -30.77 17.16
C ASP A 790 21.14 -32.04 16.42
N GLY A 791 21.96 -31.90 15.39
CA GLY A 791 22.42 -32.98 14.51
C GLY A 791 21.39 -33.51 13.50
N VAL A 792 20.13 -33.04 13.56
CA VAL A 792 19.02 -33.43 12.67
C VAL A 792 18.67 -32.27 11.71
N ASP A 793 18.33 -31.10 12.24
CA ASP A 793 17.87 -29.93 11.49
C ASP A 793 18.88 -28.79 11.56
N VAL A 794 19.69 -28.76 12.59
CA VAL A 794 20.61 -27.67 12.95
C VAL A 794 21.83 -28.25 13.66
N LEU A 795 22.94 -27.52 13.69
CA LEU A 795 23.99 -27.76 14.69
C LEU A 795 23.97 -26.67 15.75
N VAL A 796 23.97 -27.09 17.03
CA VAL A 796 23.91 -26.19 18.18
C VAL A 796 25.24 -26.17 18.90
N ALA A 797 25.80 -24.96 19.14
CA ALA A 797 27.00 -24.77 19.91
C ALA A 797 26.99 -23.37 20.56
N ASP A 798 27.38 -23.29 21.85
CA ASP A 798 27.39 -22.03 22.58
C ASP A 798 28.82 -21.49 22.81
N GLU A 799 29.84 -22.40 22.84
CA GLU A 799 31.24 -22.05 23.03
C GLU A 799 31.92 -21.71 21.70
N PRO A 800 32.81 -20.71 21.62
CA PRO A 800 33.43 -20.24 20.39
C PRO A 800 34.12 -21.34 19.57
N GLU A 801 34.88 -22.20 20.24
CA GLU A 801 35.62 -23.27 19.57
C GLU A 801 34.71 -24.36 19.05
N ALA A 802 33.68 -24.74 19.82
CA ALA A 802 32.64 -25.68 19.38
C ALA A 802 31.81 -25.16 18.24
N PHE A 803 31.48 -23.86 18.26
CA PHE A 803 30.73 -23.17 17.19
C PHE A 803 31.53 -23.19 15.88
N ALA A 804 32.83 -22.87 15.94
CA ALA A 804 33.70 -22.93 14.78
C ALA A 804 33.86 -24.38 14.24
N ALA A 805 33.98 -25.36 15.13
CA ALA A 805 34.05 -26.77 14.75
C ALA A 805 32.75 -27.25 14.09
N ALA A 806 31.58 -26.81 14.58
CA ALA A 806 30.29 -27.10 13.97
C ALA A 806 30.19 -26.50 12.54
N ILE A 807 30.67 -25.27 12.34
CA ILE A 807 30.73 -24.65 10.99
C ILE A 807 31.63 -25.48 10.08
N ALA A 808 32.79 -25.88 10.51
CA ALA A 808 33.74 -26.68 9.69
C ALA A 808 33.11 -28.03 9.29
N ARG A 809 32.48 -28.73 10.23
CA ARG A 809 31.77 -29.99 9.94
C ARG A 809 30.70 -29.85 8.88
N VAL A 810 29.81 -28.84 8.99
CA VAL A 810 28.76 -28.58 7.96
C VAL A 810 29.40 -28.20 6.65
N HIS A 811 30.50 -27.47 6.66
CA HIS A 811 31.15 -26.99 5.43
C HIS A 811 31.87 -28.14 4.69
N GLU A 812 32.41 -29.11 5.37
CA GLU A 812 33.25 -30.18 4.77
C GLU A 812 32.50 -31.52 4.54
N ASP A 813 31.48 -31.81 5.37
CA ASP A 813 30.73 -33.08 5.28
C ASP A 813 29.46 -32.89 4.49
N GLY A 814 29.51 -33.27 3.20
CA GLY A 814 28.33 -33.14 2.29
C GLY A 814 27.14 -34.01 2.72
N ALA A 815 27.35 -35.18 3.34
CA ALA A 815 26.25 -36.04 3.80
C ALA A 815 25.53 -35.43 5.02
N LEU A 816 26.31 -34.85 5.95
CA LEU A 816 25.74 -34.06 7.06
C LEU A 816 24.97 -32.84 6.53
N TRP A 817 25.55 -32.12 5.57
CA TRP A 817 24.95 -30.96 4.95
C TRP A 817 23.57 -31.27 4.34
N GLU A 818 23.48 -32.33 3.50
CA GLU A 818 22.21 -32.75 2.85
C GLU A 818 21.15 -33.14 3.89
N ARG A 819 21.54 -33.82 4.97
CA ARG A 819 20.65 -34.20 6.06
C ARG A 819 20.09 -32.96 6.78
N LEU A 820 20.96 -32.02 7.18
CA LEU A 820 20.54 -30.77 7.85
C LEU A 820 19.70 -29.88 6.93
N SER A 821 20.04 -29.83 5.64
CA SER A 821 19.28 -29.10 4.63
C SER A 821 17.86 -29.65 4.48
N ALA A 822 17.72 -30.97 4.38
CA ALA A 822 16.41 -31.64 4.29
C ALA A 822 15.60 -31.42 5.60
N GLY A 823 16.24 -31.65 6.76
CA GLY A 823 15.60 -31.50 8.07
C GLY A 823 15.11 -30.07 8.32
N GLY A 824 15.96 -29.08 8.01
CA GLY A 824 15.59 -27.67 8.16
C GLY A 824 14.42 -27.25 7.27
N ARG A 825 14.39 -27.70 6.01
CA ARG A 825 13.26 -27.42 5.09
C ARG A 825 11.96 -28.09 5.57
N ASP A 826 12.06 -29.32 6.06
CA ASP A 826 10.93 -30.06 6.59
C ASP A 826 10.37 -29.41 7.86
N ASN A 827 11.27 -28.92 8.75
CA ASN A 827 10.87 -28.15 9.92
C ASN A 827 10.11 -26.85 9.54
N VAL A 828 10.59 -26.12 8.54
CA VAL A 828 9.90 -24.92 8.04
C VAL A 828 8.52 -25.29 7.50
N ALA A 829 8.42 -26.33 6.67
CA ALA A 829 7.15 -26.78 6.10
C ALA A 829 6.12 -27.18 7.17
N ARG A 830 6.57 -27.90 8.21
CA ARG A 830 5.70 -28.41 9.27
C ARG A 830 5.24 -27.37 10.29
N HIS A 831 6.07 -26.37 10.60
CA HIS A 831 5.82 -25.48 11.74
C HIS A 831 5.69 -24.00 11.39
N PHE A 832 6.17 -23.59 10.20
CA PHE A 832 6.27 -22.18 9.83
C PHE A 832 5.66 -21.85 8.46
N SER A 833 4.94 -22.81 7.84
CA SER A 833 4.32 -22.63 6.52
C SER A 833 3.14 -21.66 6.56
N ARG A 834 2.77 -21.18 5.36
CA ARG A 834 1.56 -20.35 5.18
C ARG A 834 0.29 -21.10 5.56
N ASP A 835 0.24 -22.42 5.43
CA ASP A 835 -0.93 -23.23 5.79
C ASP A 835 -1.15 -23.24 7.31
N ILE A 836 -0.10 -23.44 8.12
CA ILE A 836 -0.17 -23.33 9.58
C ILE A 836 -0.63 -21.93 10.01
N ALA A 837 -0.08 -20.90 9.38
CA ALA A 837 -0.51 -19.53 9.66
C ALA A 837 -1.97 -19.27 9.23
N ARG A 838 -2.42 -19.86 8.12
CA ARG A 838 -3.82 -19.80 7.65
C ARG A 838 -4.77 -20.43 8.66
N GLU A 839 -4.44 -21.60 9.19
CA GLU A 839 -5.23 -22.26 10.24
C GLU A 839 -5.35 -21.37 11.48
N ALA A 840 -4.22 -20.81 11.96
CA ALA A 840 -4.20 -19.93 13.11
C ALA A 840 -5.04 -18.65 12.90
N LEU A 841 -4.90 -18.02 11.72
CA LEU A 841 -5.69 -16.82 11.38
C LEU A 841 -7.17 -17.13 11.18
N THR A 842 -7.51 -18.30 10.62
CA THR A 842 -8.90 -18.76 10.50
C THR A 842 -9.53 -18.92 11.89
N ALA A 843 -8.81 -19.56 12.82
CA ALA A 843 -9.25 -19.71 14.21
C ALA A 843 -9.38 -18.34 14.91
N LEU A 844 -8.45 -17.41 14.69
CA LEU A 844 -8.51 -16.06 15.23
C LEU A 844 -9.74 -15.30 14.73
N LEU A 845 -9.97 -15.29 13.41
CA LEU A 845 -11.10 -14.59 12.79
C LEU A 845 -12.46 -15.18 13.22
N ALA A 846 -12.50 -16.46 13.54
CA ALA A 846 -13.71 -17.12 14.06
C ALA A 846 -14.10 -16.65 15.48
N LEU A 847 -13.16 -16.10 16.24
CA LEU A 847 -13.42 -15.51 17.57
C LEU A 847 -14.08 -14.13 17.50
N ALA A 848 -13.96 -13.45 16.35
CA ALA A 848 -14.56 -12.13 16.17
C ALA A 848 -16.11 -12.22 16.16
N PRO A 849 -16.82 -11.23 16.72
CA PRO A 849 -18.29 -11.21 16.73
C PRO A 849 -18.89 -11.40 15.32
N LYS A 850 -20.08 -12.02 15.27
CA LYS A 850 -20.83 -12.20 14.01
C LYS A 850 -21.45 -10.90 13.56
#